data_61e6655ce4afe6b35bf1d8d7c486340e
#
_entry.id   61e6655ce4afe6b35bf1d8d7c486340e
#
_cell.length_a   1.000
_cell.length_b   1.000
_cell.length_c   1.000
_cell.angle_alpha   90.00
_cell.angle_beta   90.00
_cell.angle_gamma   90.00
#
_symmetry.space_group_name_H-M   'P 1'
#
loop_
_entity.id
_entity.type
_entity.pdbx_description
1 polymer ?
#
loop_
_entity_poly.entity_id
_entity_poly.type
_entity_poly.pdbx_seq_one_letter_code
_entity_poly.pdbx_strand_id
1 'polypeptide(L)'
;MIFLCVCVLLLPVCFTHPLAGWVSSPGHPEGYEPNSEMNWERCAPAGHTLSLSIIHLDLEDSYQCENDALKVFADNILINTLCGKKSAEQLQASVNPSLRSSPGGCLSLTFQSDYSNTEQHTGFRAFYTVQDVDECWDSDLQCSHFCHNYIGGYSCSCRPGYFLSEDQHTCTVNCTEERFGEGILTPPGSPGPYFENAQCSYTLSVKDGMQLILNFTGVFDVEIRDGQCVDTLTIKTDSATFGPYCGQEAPGSIDTGAQHVEVLFRTDQGGTNQGFSLIYGYRKMVCPGIVTADSVLSPQKSVYLMEDTITVQCVTGYTLDNSIEKTFESTCQSSGKWSPVKNCKPVDCGVPELPDLMTLTEKNPLTTYKHNISLKCESEFYQLFGHENYTCNANGFWESNGEILSAEADLPKCLPVCGMSKEVFSAGRVFGGKKAKLGQIPWQLLIKQPMRGGASLISDRWALTAAHVVDGHETRALTFYGGMIDGLDKNAVAMQTEKIIIHPGYNKVSTDTEQLNYDNDIALVKMSARVPLSHNIRPVCLPEKNVGPAMEGKTGTVSGFGAVSEDRMKSKYLQYAHLEEYLEVPCFSTDLKVTDNMFCAGGDGADACKGDSGGPLVLPVVGIGSPVKPYRLKGIVSWGPAKCGDKEFKGYYTKVQNYLDWIRETVEKN
;
A
#
# COMPACT_ATOMS: atom_id res chain seq x y z
N MET A 1 14.90 53.49 -5.28
CA MET A 1 15.99 52.97 -6.11
C MET A 1 16.85 52.06 -5.28
N ILE A 2 16.50 50.79 -5.21
CA ILE A 2 17.40 49.68 -4.85
C ILE A 2 16.84 48.46 -5.60
N PHE A 3 17.52 48.07 -6.64
CA PHE A 3 17.31 46.84 -7.41
C PHE A 3 17.78 45.66 -6.56
N LEU A 4 16.87 44.78 -6.15
CA LEU A 4 17.23 43.47 -5.66
C LEU A 4 17.29 42.52 -6.89
N CYS A 5 18.52 42.27 -7.32
CA CYS A 5 18.84 41.22 -8.28
C CYS A 5 18.64 39.86 -7.58
N VAL A 6 17.56 39.13 -7.88
CA VAL A 6 17.42 37.73 -7.50
C VAL A 6 18.22 36.92 -8.53
N CYS A 7 19.44 36.55 -8.17
CA CYS A 7 20.20 35.53 -8.85
C CYS A 7 19.51 34.18 -8.62
N VAL A 8 18.74 33.71 -9.59
CA VAL A 8 18.38 32.30 -9.69
C VAL A 8 19.67 31.56 -10.08
N LEU A 9 20.25 30.89 -9.11
CA LEU A 9 21.34 29.95 -9.30
C LEU A 9 20.79 28.73 -10.10
N LEU A 10 20.87 28.81 -11.41
CA LEU A 10 20.92 27.63 -12.28
C LEU A 10 22.23 26.91 -11.93
N LEU A 11 22.15 25.92 -11.07
CA LEU A 11 23.22 24.95 -10.87
C LEU A 11 23.46 24.28 -12.22
N PRO A 12 24.66 24.37 -12.84
CA PRO A 12 24.99 23.52 -13.95
C PRO A 12 24.93 22.08 -13.41
N VAL A 13 24.10 21.23 -14.00
CA VAL A 13 24.15 19.79 -13.79
C VAL A 13 25.55 19.35 -14.20
N CYS A 14 26.47 19.29 -13.25
CA CYS A 14 27.79 18.72 -13.45
C CYS A 14 27.58 17.24 -13.75
N PHE A 15 27.69 16.85 -15.01
CA PHE A 15 27.77 15.45 -15.37
C PHE A 15 28.99 14.87 -14.64
N THR A 16 28.77 14.06 -13.64
CA THR A 16 29.82 13.43 -12.84
C THR A 16 30.63 12.39 -13.63
N HIS A 17 30.24 12.17 -14.89
CA HIS A 17 30.85 11.18 -15.78
C HIS A 17 31.06 11.77 -17.18
N PRO A 18 32.18 11.43 -17.85
CA PRO A 18 32.45 11.92 -19.19
C PRO A 18 31.38 11.46 -20.19
N LEU A 19 30.92 12.38 -21.05
CA LEU A 19 29.91 12.14 -22.11
C LEU A 19 30.46 11.22 -23.22
N ALA A 20 31.74 10.93 -23.25
CA ALA A 20 32.38 9.99 -24.14
C ALA A 20 33.62 9.40 -23.47
N GLY A 21 34.01 8.20 -23.86
CA GLY A 21 35.18 7.56 -23.29
C GLY A 21 35.48 6.21 -23.90
N TRP A 22 36.56 5.62 -23.45
CA TRP A 22 37.05 4.34 -23.91
C TRP A 22 36.83 3.27 -22.87
N VAL A 23 36.60 2.06 -23.35
CA VAL A 23 36.57 0.81 -22.55
C VAL A 23 37.33 -0.26 -23.34
N SER A 24 38.13 -1.05 -22.66
CA SER A 24 38.92 -2.12 -23.27
C SER A 24 39.04 -3.30 -22.35
N SER A 25 39.31 -4.48 -22.88
CA SER A 25 39.68 -5.65 -22.09
C SER A 25 40.91 -5.41 -21.23
N PRO A 26 41.07 -6.11 -20.11
CA PRO A 26 42.31 -6.12 -19.36
C PRO A 26 43.50 -6.51 -20.26
N GLY A 27 44.62 -5.86 -20.08
CA GLY A 27 45.83 -6.12 -20.86
C GLY A 27 45.85 -5.63 -22.31
N HIS A 28 44.80 -5.04 -22.84
CA HIS A 28 44.82 -4.48 -24.21
C HIS A 28 45.79 -3.31 -24.33
N PRO A 29 46.64 -3.24 -25.37
CA PRO A 29 46.72 -4.07 -26.57
C PRO A 29 47.68 -5.26 -26.50
N GLU A 30 48.38 -5.46 -25.38
CA GLU A 30 49.41 -6.51 -25.27
C GLU A 30 48.79 -7.90 -25.23
N GLY A 31 47.54 -8.06 -24.80
CA GLY A 31 46.78 -9.29 -24.71
C GLY A 31 46.19 -9.50 -23.32
N TYR A 32 45.13 -10.28 -23.26
CA TYR A 32 44.47 -10.60 -21.99
C TYR A 32 44.92 -11.97 -21.47
N GLU A 33 44.91 -12.11 -20.15
CA GLU A 33 45.28 -13.36 -19.47
C GLU A 33 44.09 -14.34 -19.46
N PRO A 34 44.37 -15.67 -19.41
CA PRO A 34 43.31 -16.66 -19.17
C PRO A 34 42.57 -16.41 -17.85
N ASN A 35 41.32 -16.86 -17.76
CA ASN A 35 40.42 -16.62 -16.63
C ASN A 35 40.21 -15.14 -16.26
N SER A 36 40.31 -14.27 -17.25
CA SER A 36 40.05 -12.83 -17.07
C SER A 36 38.53 -12.56 -17.14
N GLU A 37 38.07 -11.72 -16.25
CA GLU A 37 36.70 -11.25 -16.22
C GLU A 37 36.67 -9.72 -16.10
N MET A 38 35.79 -9.09 -16.86
CA MET A 38 35.54 -7.67 -16.79
C MET A 38 34.05 -7.36 -16.98
N ASN A 39 33.51 -6.59 -16.06
CA ASN A 39 32.18 -6.03 -16.16
C ASN A 39 32.26 -4.51 -16.25
N TRP A 40 31.57 -3.94 -17.21
CA TRP A 40 31.43 -2.50 -17.41
C TRP A 40 29.97 -2.16 -17.68
N GLU A 41 29.49 -1.12 -17.06
CA GLU A 41 28.15 -0.61 -17.26
C GLU A 41 28.16 0.92 -17.28
N ARG A 42 27.31 1.48 -18.13
CA ARG A 42 27.09 2.91 -18.23
C ARG A 42 25.65 3.17 -18.64
N CYS A 43 25.04 4.17 -18.02
CA CYS A 43 23.71 4.62 -18.37
C CYS A 43 23.75 6.02 -18.97
N ALA A 44 22.88 6.26 -19.96
CA ALA A 44 22.66 7.59 -20.51
C ALA A 44 21.89 8.46 -19.51
N PRO A 45 22.15 9.75 -19.43
CA PRO A 45 21.26 10.68 -18.73
C PRO A 45 19.86 10.69 -19.35
N ALA A 46 18.86 11.15 -18.61
CA ALA A 46 17.52 11.36 -19.14
C ALA A 46 17.59 12.27 -20.40
N GLY A 47 16.77 11.99 -21.41
CA GLY A 47 16.78 12.72 -22.69
C GLY A 47 17.97 12.41 -23.61
N HIS A 48 18.81 11.44 -23.28
CA HIS A 48 19.97 11.07 -24.08
C HIS A 48 19.99 9.56 -24.32
N THR A 49 20.67 9.15 -25.39
CA THR A 49 20.99 7.75 -25.70
C THR A 49 22.47 7.51 -25.57
N LEU A 50 22.86 6.31 -25.18
CA LEU A 50 24.24 5.86 -25.16
C LEU A 50 24.51 5.01 -26.40
N SER A 51 25.58 5.33 -27.11
CA SER A 51 26.06 4.59 -28.27
C SER A 51 27.45 4.02 -27.99
N LEU A 52 27.66 2.77 -28.31
CA LEU A 52 28.96 2.11 -28.21
C LEU A 52 29.47 1.73 -29.60
N SER A 53 30.72 1.97 -29.85
CA SER A 53 31.38 1.55 -31.08
C SER A 53 32.60 0.69 -30.74
N ILE A 54 32.57 -0.57 -31.10
CA ILE A 54 33.72 -1.46 -30.97
C ILE A 54 34.67 -1.13 -32.13
N ILE A 55 35.88 -0.71 -31.78
CA ILE A 55 36.90 -0.28 -32.74
C ILE A 55 37.91 -1.40 -33.01
N HIS A 56 38.11 -2.26 -32.01
CA HIS A 56 39.00 -3.39 -32.10
C HIS A 56 38.39 -4.60 -31.41
N LEU A 57 38.47 -5.76 -32.05
CA LEU A 57 38.04 -7.06 -31.47
C LEU A 57 38.93 -8.16 -32.00
N ASP A 58 39.62 -8.84 -31.09
CA ASP A 58 40.50 -9.96 -31.35
C ASP A 58 40.48 -10.87 -30.10
N LEU A 59 39.50 -11.75 -30.06
CA LEU A 59 39.30 -12.73 -29.01
C LEU A 59 39.50 -14.14 -29.58
N GLU A 60 39.66 -15.14 -28.73
CA GLU A 60 39.68 -16.54 -29.17
C GLU A 60 38.35 -16.85 -29.89
N ASP A 61 38.48 -17.54 -31.04
CA ASP A 61 37.29 -17.94 -31.81
C ASP A 61 36.79 -19.32 -31.38
N SER A 62 35.54 -19.39 -31.04
CA SER A 62 34.92 -20.66 -30.59
C SER A 62 33.48 -20.75 -31.06
N TYR A 63 32.97 -21.98 -31.11
CA TYR A 63 31.56 -22.21 -31.47
C TYR A 63 30.66 -21.52 -30.45
N GLN A 64 29.77 -20.63 -30.93
CA GLN A 64 28.87 -19.81 -30.11
C GLN A 64 29.57 -18.97 -29.02
N CYS A 65 30.86 -18.67 -29.16
CA CYS A 65 31.67 -17.95 -28.17
C CYS A 65 31.68 -18.63 -26.80
N GLU A 66 31.87 -19.96 -26.75
CA GLU A 66 31.87 -20.72 -25.49
C GLU A 66 33.15 -20.55 -24.69
N ASN A 67 34.31 -20.31 -25.35
CA ASN A 67 35.60 -20.11 -24.69
C ASN A 67 35.67 -18.65 -24.21
N ASP A 68 36.03 -17.75 -25.11
CA ASP A 68 36.15 -16.32 -24.80
C ASP A 68 34.98 -15.53 -25.40
N ALA A 69 34.42 -14.66 -24.62
CA ALA A 69 33.25 -13.90 -25.05
C ALA A 69 33.24 -12.45 -24.59
N LEU A 70 32.88 -11.56 -25.48
CA LEU A 70 32.41 -10.23 -25.14
C LEU A 70 30.89 -10.17 -25.34
N LYS A 71 30.14 -10.15 -24.26
CA LYS A 71 28.69 -10.01 -24.27
C LYS A 71 28.31 -8.55 -24.09
N VAL A 72 27.42 -8.05 -24.96
CA VAL A 72 26.93 -6.69 -24.93
C VAL A 72 25.45 -6.71 -24.59
N PHE A 73 25.06 -5.93 -23.61
CA PHE A 73 23.68 -5.79 -23.19
C PHE A 73 23.23 -4.34 -23.38
N ALA A 74 22.02 -4.15 -23.88
CA ALA A 74 21.31 -2.88 -23.83
C ALA A 74 20.11 -3.03 -22.90
N ASP A 75 20.00 -2.16 -21.91
CA ASP A 75 18.89 -2.15 -20.95
C ASP A 75 18.64 -3.53 -20.31
N ASN A 76 19.74 -4.22 -19.95
CA ASN A 76 19.78 -5.59 -19.41
C ASN A 76 19.35 -6.70 -20.37
N ILE A 77 19.13 -6.38 -21.64
CA ILE A 77 18.84 -7.38 -22.68
C ILE A 77 20.12 -7.68 -23.45
N LEU A 78 20.50 -8.94 -23.54
CA LEU A 78 21.65 -9.36 -24.35
C LEU A 78 21.35 -9.09 -25.82
N ILE A 79 22.12 -8.16 -26.41
CA ILE A 79 21.98 -7.76 -27.83
C ILE A 79 23.05 -8.38 -28.72
N ASN A 80 24.21 -8.72 -28.14
CA ASN A 80 25.27 -9.34 -28.94
C ASN A 80 26.22 -10.18 -28.07
N THR A 81 26.76 -11.26 -28.65
CA THR A 81 27.86 -12.05 -28.10
C THR A 81 28.93 -12.16 -29.18
N LEU A 82 30.15 -11.73 -28.86
CA LEU A 82 31.22 -11.54 -29.82
C LEU A 82 32.46 -12.31 -29.39
N CYS A 83 33.06 -12.99 -30.34
CA CYS A 83 34.37 -13.62 -30.25
C CYS A 83 35.05 -13.60 -31.62
N GLY A 84 36.23 -14.16 -31.70
CA GLY A 84 37.05 -14.18 -32.89
C GLY A 84 37.61 -12.81 -33.26
N LYS A 85 38.34 -12.75 -34.33
CA LYS A 85 38.92 -11.53 -34.87
C LYS A 85 38.03 -10.91 -35.93
N LYS A 86 37.63 -9.64 -35.75
CA LYS A 86 36.78 -8.91 -36.72
C LYS A 86 37.49 -7.70 -37.30
N SER A 87 37.34 -7.50 -38.61
CA SER A 87 37.86 -6.28 -39.26
C SER A 87 37.05 -5.03 -38.89
N ALA A 88 37.64 -3.86 -39.04
CA ALA A 88 36.97 -2.58 -38.77
C ALA A 88 35.68 -2.44 -39.60
N GLU A 89 35.70 -2.88 -40.87
CA GLU A 89 34.52 -2.86 -41.76
C GLU A 89 33.40 -3.76 -41.24
N GLN A 90 33.74 -4.96 -40.77
CA GLN A 90 32.75 -5.88 -40.18
C GLN A 90 32.14 -5.32 -38.91
N LEU A 91 32.94 -4.74 -38.02
CA LEU A 91 32.45 -4.10 -36.81
C LEU A 91 31.51 -2.94 -37.12
N GLN A 92 31.87 -2.09 -38.08
CA GLN A 92 31.08 -0.92 -38.44
C GLN A 92 29.80 -1.27 -39.20
N ALA A 93 29.82 -2.28 -40.06
CA ALA A 93 28.67 -2.64 -40.88
C ALA A 93 27.62 -3.50 -40.16
N SER A 94 28.04 -4.41 -39.27
CA SER A 94 27.17 -5.42 -38.71
C SER A 94 27.04 -5.43 -37.17
N VAL A 95 28.02 -4.87 -36.46
CA VAL A 95 28.04 -4.90 -34.97
C VAL A 95 27.65 -3.54 -34.41
N ASN A 96 28.41 -2.51 -34.70
CA ASN A 96 28.25 -1.18 -34.09
C ASN A 96 26.86 -0.54 -34.25
N PRO A 97 26.13 -0.69 -35.39
CA PRO A 97 24.80 -0.09 -35.53
C PRO A 97 23.76 -0.54 -34.50
N SER A 98 23.93 -1.75 -33.94
CA SER A 98 22.99 -2.32 -32.95
C SER A 98 23.35 -1.94 -31.51
N LEU A 99 24.51 -1.33 -31.26
CA LEU A 99 25.03 -1.07 -29.92
C LEU A 99 24.58 0.30 -29.39
N ARG A 100 23.29 0.41 -29.11
CA ARG A 100 22.67 1.64 -28.55
C ARG A 100 21.70 1.28 -27.43
N SER A 101 21.63 2.13 -26.40
CA SER A 101 20.61 2.06 -25.37
C SER A 101 19.30 2.71 -25.81
N SER A 102 18.20 2.42 -25.12
CA SER A 102 17.01 3.26 -25.15
C SER A 102 17.31 4.66 -24.56
N PRO A 103 16.45 5.67 -24.75
CA PRO A 103 16.58 6.96 -24.07
C PRO A 103 16.63 6.79 -22.55
N GLY A 104 17.66 7.31 -21.90
CA GLY A 104 17.92 7.12 -20.47
C GLY A 104 18.37 5.71 -20.07
N GLY A 105 18.52 4.79 -21.02
CA GLY A 105 18.88 3.40 -20.79
C GLY A 105 20.38 3.18 -20.62
N CYS A 106 20.77 1.93 -20.37
CA CYS A 106 22.12 1.53 -20.04
C CYS A 106 22.71 0.58 -21.09
N LEU A 107 24.01 0.68 -21.31
CA LEU A 107 24.80 -0.35 -21.99
C LEU A 107 25.75 -1.00 -21.00
N SER A 108 25.82 -2.34 -21.02
CA SER A 108 26.80 -3.08 -20.24
C SER A 108 27.57 -4.09 -21.09
N LEU A 109 28.80 -4.29 -20.70
CA LEU A 109 29.73 -5.25 -21.31
C LEU A 109 30.14 -6.26 -20.24
N THR A 110 30.09 -7.52 -20.58
CA THR A 110 30.73 -8.60 -19.82
C THR A 110 31.74 -9.29 -20.72
N PHE A 111 33.00 -9.18 -20.36
CA PHE A 111 34.08 -9.90 -21.02
C PHE A 111 34.51 -11.05 -20.11
N GLN A 112 34.68 -12.21 -20.68
CA GLN A 112 35.15 -13.42 -20.02
C GLN A 112 36.11 -14.18 -20.92
N SER A 113 37.25 -14.61 -20.38
CA SER A 113 38.11 -15.60 -21.03
C SER A 113 38.13 -16.90 -20.25
N ASP A 114 38.34 -18.00 -20.96
CA ASP A 114 38.45 -19.33 -20.37
C ASP A 114 39.82 -19.58 -19.70
N TYR A 115 40.14 -20.82 -19.37
CA TYR A 115 41.34 -21.19 -18.65
C TYR A 115 42.60 -21.29 -19.52
N SER A 116 42.49 -21.18 -20.85
CA SER A 116 43.62 -21.34 -21.77
C SER A 116 43.45 -20.53 -23.05
N ASN A 117 44.49 -19.80 -23.45
CA ASN A 117 44.57 -19.17 -24.77
C ASN A 117 45.62 -19.91 -25.59
N THR A 118 45.20 -20.49 -26.72
CA THR A 118 46.12 -21.24 -27.61
C THR A 118 47.03 -20.30 -28.39
N GLU A 119 46.60 -19.07 -28.61
CA GLU A 119 47.32 -17.95 -29.25
C GLU A 119 47.14 -16.69 -28.41
N GLN A 120 48.02 -15.71 -28.58
CA GLN A 120 47.88 -14.42 -27.91
C GLN A 120 46.88 -13.53 -28.63
N HIS A 121 45.73 -13.31 -28.01
CA HIS A 121 44.69 -12.41 -28.51
C HIS A 121 44.78 -11.04 -27.82
N THR A 122 44.59 -9.98 -28.57
CA THR A 122 44.77 -8.61 -28.10
C THR A 122 43.56 -8.01 -27.42
N GLY A 123 42.44 -8.73 -27.37
CA GLY A 123 41.24 -8.32 -26.66
C GLY A 123 40.31 -7.41 -27.44
N PHE A 124 39.64 -6.53 -26.77
CA PHE A 124 38.76 -5.57 -27.42
C PHE A 124 39.03 -4.15 -26.95
N ARG A 125 38.64 -3.18 -27.80
CA ARG A 125 38.59 -1.75 -27.49
C ARG A 125 37.33 -1.15 -28.08
N ALA A 126 36.56 -0.43 -27.26
CA ALA A 126 35.35 0.23 -27.68
C ALA A 126 35.32 1.70 -27.20
N PHE A 127 34.61 2.51 -27.95
CA PHE A 127 34.38 3.91 -27.64
C PHE A 127 32.89 4.15 -27.42
N TYR A 128 32.50 4.81 -26.33
CA TYR A 128 31.12 5.17 -26.07
C TYR A 128 30.91 6.69 -26.18
N THR A 129 29.71 7.06 -26.62
CA THR A 129 29.24 8.45 -26.69
C THR A 129 27.81 8.59 -26.25
N VAL A 130 27.49 9.71 -25.62
CA VAL A 130 26.14 10.12 -25.24
C VAL A 130 25.62 11.11 -26.27
N GLN A 131 24.42 10.89 -26.79
CA GLN A 131 23.78 11.73 -27.82
C GLN A 131 22.44 12.22 -27.32
N ASP A 132 22.11 13.47 -27.59
CA ASP A 132 20.81 14.07 -27.31
C ASP A 132 19.70 13.44 -28.18
N VAL A 133 18.50 13.40 -27.66
CA VAL A 133 17.30 12.96 -28.38
C VAL A 133 16.48 14.20 -28.72
N ASP A 134 16.13 14.38 -29.99
CA ASP A 134 15.22 15.45 -30.39
C ASP A 134 13.77 14.99 -30.19
N GLU A 135 13.21 15.38 -29.07
CA GLU A 135 11.86 14.98 -28.67
C GLU A 135 10.76 15.60 -29.53
N CYS A 136 11.04 16.69 -30.24
CA CYS A 136 10.06 17.33 -31.13
C CYS A 136 9.67 16.47 -32.34
N TRP A 137 10.42 15.42 -32.65
CA TRP A 137 10.09 14.43 -33.70
C TRP A 137 9.28 13.24 -33.16
N ASP A 138 9.08 13.16 -31.87
CA ASP A 138 8.27 12.11 -31.26
C ASP A 138 6.78 12.41 -31.48
N SER A 139 6.06 11.47 -32.13
CA SER A 139 4.62 11.61 -32.41
C SER A 139 3.75 11.62 -31.16
N ASP A 140 4.27 11.12 -30.04
CA ASP A 140 3.56 11.04 -28.76
C ASP A 140 3.72 12.31 -27.92
N LEU A 141 4.70 13.17 -28.25
CA LEU A 141 4.97 14.44 -27.59
C LEU A 141 4.45 15.60 -28.44
N GLN A 142 3.23 16.06 -28.15
CA GLN A 142 2.59 17.11 -28.96
C GLN A 142 2.54 18.45 -28.25
N CYS A 143 3.32 19.42 -28.73
CA CYS A 143 3.06 20.83 -28.44
C CYS A 143 1.89 21.32 -29.30
N SER A 144 0.94 22.05 -28.70
CA SER A 144 -0.22 22.61 -29.42
C SER A 144 0.20 23.53 -30.59
N HIS A 145 1.27 24.33 -30.42
CA HIS A 145 1.72 25.26 -31.45
C HIS A 145 3.19 25.03 -31.90
N PHE A 146 4.15 25.42 -31.09
CA PHE A 146 5.56 25.33 -31.45
C PHE A 146 6.32 24.49 -30.43
N CYS A 147 7.14 23.57 -30.93
CA CYS A 147 8.07 22.78 -30.14
C CYS A 147 9.51 23.28 -30.38
N HIS A 148 10.28 23.40 -29.33
CA HIS A 148 11.68 23.82 -29.35
C HIS A 148 12.52 22.79 -28.61
N ASN A 149 13.29 22.01 -29.37
CA ASN A 149 14.25 21.08 -28.78
C ASN A 149 15.47 21.83 -28.23
N TYR A 150 16.01 21.35 -27.10
CA TYR A 150 17.26 21.77 -26.51
C TYR A 150 17.96 20.57 -25.86
N ILE A 151 19.26 20.67 -25.60
CA ILE A 151 20.07 19.56 -25.08
C ILE A 151 19.46 19.04 -23.74
N GLY A 152 18.95 17.80 -23.76
CA GLY A 152 18.36 17.13 -22.64
C GLY A 152 16.88 17.38 -22.43
N GLY A 153 16.15 17.93 -23.44
CA GLY A 153 14.70 18.10 -23.34
C GLY A 153 14.14 19.04 -24.43
N TYR A 154 12.88 19.38 -24.29
CA TYR A 154 12.17 20.28 -25.20
C TYR A 154 11.29 21.26 -24.41
N SER A 155 10.77 22.28 -25.10
CA SER A 155 9.79 23.22 -24.56
C SER A 155 8.76 23.60 -25.64
N CYS A 156 7.53 23.82 -25.19
CA CYS A 156 6.46 24.31 -26.05
C CYS A 156 6.32 25.84 -25.95
N SER A 157 5.90 26.49 -27.03
CA SER A 157 5.51 27.90 -27.01
C SER A 157 4.24 28.16 -27.82
N CYS A 158 3.57 29.26 -27.53
CA CYS A 158 2.27 29.60 -28.11
C CYS A 158 2.36 30.74 -29.13
N ARG A 159 1.38 30.78 -30.05
CA ARG A 159 1.15 31.93 -30.93
C ARG A 159 0.72 33.15 -30.11
N PRO A 160 0.90 34.37 -30.64
CA PRO A 160 0.40 35.58 -29.99
C PRO A 160 -1.11 35.48 -29.68
N GLY A 161 -1.51 35.83 -28.45
CA GLY A 161 -2.87 35.75 -27.96
C GLY A 161 -3.20 34.45 -27.22
N TYR A 162 -2.33 33.45 -27.23
CA TYR A 162 -2.45 32.20 -26.50
C TYR A 162 -1.43 32.12 -25.37
N PHE A 163 -1.79 31.45 -24.31
CA PHE A 163 -0.97 31.21 -23.12
C PHE A 163 -0.69 29.71 -22.95
N LEU A 164 0.53 29.37 -22.56
CA LEU A 164 0.88 28.00 -22.28
C LEU A 164 0.23 27.55 -20.95
N SER A 165 -0.47 26.41 -20.97
CA SER A 165 -1.12 25.83 -19.81
C SER A 165 -0.12 25.26 -18.80
N GLU A 166 -0.59 24.86 -17.62
CA GLU A 166 0.25 24.25 -16.57
C GLU A 166 0.88 22.93 -17.00
N ASP A 167 0.28 22.22 -17.93
CA ASP A 167 0.84 21.00 -18.54
C ASP A 167 2.07 21.24 -19.39
N GLN A 168 2.43 22.52 -19.68
CA GLN A 168 3.55 22.96 -20.50
C GLN A 168 3.49 22.51 -21.98
N HIS A 169 2.33 22.01 -22.46
CA HIS A 169 2.12 21.50 -23.82
C HIS A 169 0.98 22.19 -24.55
N THR A 170 -0.09 22.50 -23.84
CA THR A 170 -1.32 23.03 -24.43
C THR A 170 -1.34 24.56 -24.42
N CYS A 171 -1.62 25.17 -25.56
CA CYS A 171 -1.83 26.61 -25.67
C CYS A 171 -3.32 26.94 -25.61
N THR A 172 -3.71 27.78 -24.67
CA THR A 172 -5.10 28.17 -24.42
C THR A 172 -5.32 29.66 -24.55
N VAL A 173 -6.56 30.05 -24.88
CA VAL A 173 -7.03 31.43 -24.82
C VAL A 173 -7.86 31.60 -23.54
N ASN A 174 -7.47 32.54 -22.70
CA ASN A 174 -8.23 32.92 -21.52
C ASN A 174 -8.97 34.24 -21.76
N CYS A 175 -10.30 34.18 -21.77
CA CYS A 175 -11.17 35.35 -21.89
C CYS A 175 -12.12 35.38 -20.69
N THR A 176 -11.84 36.28 -19.75
CA THR A 176 -12.64 36.49 -18.56
C THR A 176 -13.15 37.93 -18.58
N GLU A 177 -14.48 38.10 -18.56
CA GLU A 177 -15.13 39.41 -18.53
C GLU A 177 -16.26 39.44 -17.50
N GLU A 178 -16.42 40.56 -16.82
CA GLU A 178 -17.57 40.84 -15.96
C GLU A 178 -18.48 41.85 -16.64
N ARG A 179 -19.79 41.55 -16.67
CA ARG A 179 -20.79 42.42 -17.28
C ARG A 179 -21.99 42.59 -16.34
N PHE A 180 -22.54 43.79 -16.32
CA PHE A 180 -23.63 44.16 -15.43
C PHE A 180 -24.84 44.65 -16.21
N GLY A 181 -26.08 44.25 -15.80
CA GLY A 181 -27.35 44.72 -16.38
C GLY A 181 -27.80 43.89 -17.57
N GLU A 182 -27.97 44.54 -18.74
CA GLU A 182 -28.42 43.92 -19.98
C GLU A 182 -27.41 44.12 -21.11
N GLY A 183 -27.38 43.23 -22.08
CA GLY A 183 -26.45 43.33 -23.20
C GLY A 183 -26.44 42.10 -24.11
N ILE A 184 -25.41 42.06 -24.99
CA ILE A 184 -25.17 40.98 -25.91
C ILE A 184 -23.81 40.37 -25.64
N LEU A 185 -23.70 39.04 -25.64
CA LEU A 185 -22.47 38.28 -25.47
C LEU A 185 -22.26 37.41 -26.71
N THR A 186 -21.02 37.48 -27.24
CA THR A 186 -20.56 36.65 -28.36
C THR A 186 -19.17 36.11 -28.02
N PRO A 187 -18.73 34.95 -28.58
CA PRO A 187 -17.39 34.43 -28.37
C PRO A 187 -16.33 35.29 -29.05
N PRO A 188 -15.05 35.19 -28.60
CA PRO A 188 -13.92 35.83 -29.28
C PRO A 188 -13.80 35.35 -30.73
N GLY A 189 -13.51 36.27 -31.65
CA GLY A 189 -13.45 35.99 -33.08
C GLY A 189 -14.74 36.40 -33.83
N SER A 190 -15.90 36.57 -33.13
CA SER A 190 -17.15 37.03 -33.77
C SER A 190 -17.00 38.41 -34.46
N PRO A 191 -17.51 38.60 -35.67
CA PRO A 191 -18.45 37.74 -36.40
C PRO A 191 -17.83 36.63 -37.25
N GLY A 192 -16.51 36.43 -37.20
CA GLY A 192 -15.83 35.30 -37.82
C GLY A 192 -15.89 34.04 -36.93
N PRO A 193 -15.20 32.96 -37.35
CA PRO A 193 -15.04 31.76 -36.53
C PRO A 193 -14.42 32.07 -35.17
N TYR A 194 -14.85 31.37 -34.12
CA TYR A 194 -14.28 31.53 -32.79
C TYR A 194 -12.89 30.88 -32.67
N PHE A 195 -12.12 31.26 -31.67
CA PHE A 195 -10.76 30.79 -31.50
C PHE A 195 -10.67 29.38 -30.96
N GLU A 196 -9.68 28.61 -31.44
CA GLU A 196 -9.29 27.29 -30.97
C GLU A 196 -8.67 27.39 -29.57
N ASN A 197 -8.76 26.30 -28.77
CA ASN A 197 -8.23 26.22 -27.41
C ASN A 197 -8.66 27.38 -26.49
N ALA A 198 -9.86 27.91 -26.71
CA ALA A 198 -10.40 28.99 -25.93
C ALA A 198 -11.00 28.47 -24.61
N GLN A 199 -10.70 29.15 -23.50
CA GLN A 199 -11.28 28.94 -22.18
C GLN A 199 -11.87 30.27 -21.69
N CYS A 200 -13.09 30.58 -22.13
CA CYS A 200 -13.73 31.84 -21.80
C CYS A 200 -14.70 31.69 -20.63
N SER A 201 -14.63 32.62 -19.71
CA SER A 201 -15.59 32.76 -18.60
C SER A 201 -16.15 34.19 -18.57
N TYR A 202 -17.46 34.30 -18.71
CA TYR A 202 -18.18 35.57 -18.66
C TYR A 202 -19.08 35.59 -17.44
N THR A 203 -18.89 36.52 -16.53
CA THR A 203 -19.73 36.71 -15.36
C THR A 203 -20.79 37.79 -15.65
N LEU A 204 -22.05 37.41 -15.74
CA LEU A 204 -23.16 38.32 -15.90
C LEU A 204 -23.81 38.57 -14.56
N SER A 205 -24.13 39.83 -14.23
CA SER A 205 -24.77 40.20 -12.97
C SER A 205 -25.81 41.28 -13.12
N VAL A 206 -26.83 41.28 -12.23
CA VAL A 206 -27.88 42.27 -12.15
C VAL A 206 -28.08 42.75 -10.72
N LYS A 207 -28.83 43.84 -10.56
CA LYS A 207 -29.16 44.41 -9.23
C LYS A 207 -29.98 43.41 -8.40
N ASP A 208 -29.84 43.57 -7.08
CA ASP A 208 -30.69 42.87 -6.12
C ASP A 208 -32.18 43.02 -6.49
N GLY A 209 -32.88 41.94 -6.46
CA GLY A 209 -34.27 41.92 -6.82
C GLY A 209 -34.59 41.67 -8.29
N MET A 210 -33.60 41.48 -9.08
CA MET A 210 -33.71 41.15 -10.50
C MET A 210 -33.15 39.76 -10.74
N GLN A 211 -33.60 39.16 -11.82
CA GLN A 211 -33.22 37.83 -12.26
C GLN A 211 -32.79 37.86 -13.72
N LEU A 212 -31.67 37.27 -14.04
CA LEU A 212 -31.18 37.17 -15.40
C LEU A 212 -32.02 36.21 -16.26
N ILE A 213 -32.33 36.67 -17.44
CA ILE A 213 -32.94 35.90 -18.52
C ILE A 213 -31.96 35.92 -19.70
N LEU A 214 -31.64 34.77 -20.22
CA LEU A 214 -30.72 34.59 -21.33
C LEU A 214 -31.51 34.15 -22.57
N ASN A 215 -31.36 34.89 -23.66
CA ASN A 215 -32.03 34.58 -24.91
C ASN A 215 -30.98 34.38 -26.01
N PHE A 216 -30.93 33.20 -26.58
CA PHE A 216 -30.08 32.95 -27.73
C PHE A 216 -30.77 33.45 -28.98
N THR A 217 -30.09 34.30 -29.76
CA THR A 217 -30.63 34.93 -30.96
C THR A 217 -29.59 34.88 -32.09
N GLY A 218 -30.06 34.71 -33.34
CA GLY A 218 -29.15 34.69 -34.48
C GLY A 218 -28.44 33.34 -34.66
N VAL A 219 -27.14 33.40 -34.95
CA VAL A 219 -26.34 32.20 -35.22
C VAL A 219 -26.01 31.47 -33.92
N PHE A 220 -26.24 30.16 -33.92
CA PHE A 220 -25.72 29.23 -32.93
C PHE A 220 -25.05 28.09 -33.69
N ASP A 221 -23.74 28.00 -33.63
CA ASP A 221 -22.91 27.04 -34.37
C ASP A 221 -21.66 26.72 -33.56
N VAL A 222 -21.79 25.75 -32.66
CA VAL A 222 -20.78 25.26 -31.75
C VAL A 222 -20.43 23.83 -32.11
N GLU A 223 -19.13 23.49 -32.23
CA GLU A 223 -18.71 22.22 -32.82
C GLU A 223 -19.31 21.00 -32.13
N ILE A 224 -19.84 20.09 -32.97
CA ILE A 224 -20.33 18.77 -32.59
C ILE A 224 -19.73 17.72 -33.53
N ARG A 225 -19.34 16.57 -33.00
CA ARG A 225 -18.81 15.45 -33.79
C ARG A 225 -19.45 14.15 -33.31
N ASP A 226 -20.01 13.38 -34.23
CA ASP A 226 -20.71 12.10 -33.95
C ASP A 226 -21.80 12.21 -32.87
N GLY A 227 -22.50 13.35 -32.80
CA GLY A 227 -23.56 13.58 -31.81
C GLY A 227 -23.08 13.96 -30.41
N GLN A 228 -21.77 14.15 -30.22
CA GLN A 228 -21.16 14.60 -28.95
C GLN A 228 -20.58 16.00 -29.09
N CYS A 229 -20.71 16.80 -28.05
CA CYS A 229 -20.10 18.12 -28.02
C CYS A 229 -18.58 17.99 -28.00
N VAL A 230 -17.91 18.53 -29.02
CA VAL A 230 -16.47 18.74 -29.05
C VAL A 230 -16.18 20.06 -28.32
N ASP A 231 -16.83 21.13 -28.76
CA ASP A 231 -16.80 22.41 -28.07
C ASP A 231 -18.04 22.57 -27.19
N THR A 232 -17.94 23.33 -26.13
CA THR A 232 -19.01 23.41 -25.13
C THR A 232 -19.32 24.85 -24.71
N LEU A 233 -20.59 25.17 -24.70
CA LEU A 233 -21.15 26.35 -24.03
C LEU A 233 -21.95 25.90 -22.80
N THR A 234 -21.47 26.29 -21.62
CA THR A 234 -22.11 25.93 -20.36
C THR A 234 -22.48 27.18 -19.58
N ILE A 235 -23.69 27.21 -19.05
CA ILE A 235 -24.18 28.31 -18.24
C ILE A 235 -24.34 27.79 -16.82
N LYS A 236 -23.69 28.44 -15.86
CA LYS A 236 -23.76 28.09 -14.47
C LYS A 236 -24.34 29.19 -13.63
N THR A 237 -25.17 28.78 -12.69
CA THR A 237 -25.60 29.60 -11.55
C THR A 237 -25.15 28.92 -10.27
N ASP A 238 -25.33 29.56 -9.12
CA ASP A 238 -25.02 28.96 -7.82
C ASP A 238 -25.79 27.65 -7.55
N SER A 239 -26.97 27.48 -8.20
CA SER A 239 -27.89 26.36 -7.94
C SER A 239 -28.07 25.40 -9.10
N ALA A 240 -27.69 25.77 -10.32
CA ALA A 240 -27.96 24.99 -11.52
C ALA A 240 -26.87 25.14 -12.57
N THR A 241 -26.74 24.10 -13.39
CA THR A 241 -25.90 24.12 -14.59
C THR A 241 -26.75 23.76 -15.78
N PHE A 242 -26.73 24.61 -16.85
CA PHE A 242 -27.44 24.42 -18.10
C PHE A 242 -26.40 24.09 -19.19
N GLY A 243 -26.71 23.10 -20.00
CA GLY A 243 -25.81 22.60 -21.03
C GLY A 243 -25.06 21.33 -20.58
N PRO A 244 -23.95 20.94 -21.21
CA PRO A 244 -23.28 21.70 -22.28
C PRO A 244 -24.10 21.81 -23.56
N TYR A 245 -24.07 22.97 -24.18
CA TYR A 245 -24.74 23.26 -25.46
C TYR A 245 -23.73 23.23 -26.60
N CYS A 246 -24.10 22.59 -27.71
CA CYS A 246 -23.32 22.50 -28.93
C CYS A 246 -24.25 22.22 -30.14
N GLY A 247 -23.68 22.14 -31.34
CA GLY A 247 -24.45 21.94 -32.56
C GLY A 247 -25.00 23.26 -33.12
N GLN A 248 -26.09 23.16 -33.91
CA GLN A 248 -26.70 24.30 -34.61
C GLN A 248 -28.07 24.70 -34.04
N GLU A 249 -28.58 23.97 -33.06
CA GLU A 249 -29.86 24.29 -32.41
C GLU A 249 -29.61 25.11 -31.14
N ALA A 250 -30.02 26.38 -31.17
CA ALA A 250 -29.93 27.25 -30.01
C ALA A 250 -30.83 26.78 -28.87
N PRO A 251 -30.40 26.84 -27.61
CA PRO A 251 -31.23 26.42 -26.45
C PRO A 251 -32.46 27.31 -26.19
N GLY A 252 -32.65 28.37 -26.94
CA GLY A 252 -33.78 29.29 -26.82
C GLY A 252 -33.63 30.25 -25.63
N SER A 253 -34.74 30.45 -24.88
CA SER A 253 -34.75 31.33 -23.71
C SER A 253 -34.47 30.53 -22.44
N ILE A 254 -33.47 30.91 -21.66
CA ILE A 254 -33.14 30.32 -20.37
C ILE A 254 -33.48 31.29 -19.27
N ASP A 255 -34.41 30.88 -18.42
CA ASP A 255 -34.72 31.57 -17.18
C ASP A 255 -33.74 31.04 -16.13
N THR A 256 -32.76 31.84 -15.76
CA THR A 256 -31.68 31.37 -14.90
C THR A 256 -32.06 31.26 -13.43
N GLY A 257 -33.08 32.00 -13.03
CA GLY A 257 -33.48 32.09 -11.63
C GLY A 257 -32.42 32.77 -10.72
N ALA A 258 -31.37 33.37 -11.28
CA ALA A 258 -30.22 33.86 -10.55
C ALA A 258 -29.88 35.31 -10.87
N GLN A 259 -29.21 36.00 -9.94
CA GLN A 259 -28.65 37.35 -10.12
C GLN A 259 -27.28 37.33 -10.80
N HIS A 260 -26.55 36.23 -10.60
CA HIS A 260 -25.22 36.02 -11.14
C HIS A 260 -25.21 34.74 -11.99
N VAL A 261 -24.64 34.85 -13.16
CA VAL A 261 -24.54 33.75 -14.11
C VAL A 261 -23.11 33.72 -14.67
N GLU A 262 -22.49 32.57 -14.65
CA GLU A 262 -21.23 32.34 -15.33
C GLU A 262 -21.53 31.61 -16.63
N VAL A 263 -21.09 32.21 -17.75
CA VAL A 263 -21.17 31.63 -19.08
C VAL A 263 -19.79 31.15 -19.46
N LEU A 264 -19.62 29.83 -19.56
CA LEU A 264 -18.36 29.17 -19.88
C LEU A 264 -18.38 28.69 -21.31
N PHE A 265 -17.39 29.10 -22.10
CA PHE A 265 -17.20 28.63 -23.45
C PHE A 265 -15.81 28.02 -23.60
N ARG A 266 -15.77 26.74 -24.01
CA ARG A 266 -14.53 25.98 -24.17
C ARG A 266 -14.49 25.37 -25.55
N THR A 267 -13.32 25.48 -26.21
CA THR A 267 -13.09 24.95 -27.54
C THR A 267 -11.84 24.05 -27.58
N ASP A 268 -11.83 23.08 -28.50
CA ASP A 268 -10.70 22.19 -28.75
C ASP A 268 -9.66 22.83 -29.71
N GLN A 269 -8.78 22.00 -30.29
CA GLN A 269 -7.68 22.43 -31.15
C GLN A 269 -8.06 22.68 -32.61
N GLY A 270 -9.32 22.60 -32.97
CA GLY A 270 -9.75 22.76 -34.36
C GLY A 270 -11.19 23.21 -34.48
N GLY A 271 -11.58 23.65 -35.68
CA GLY A 271 -12.95 24.03 -35.98
C GLY A 271 -13.02 25.36 -36.75
N THR A 272 -14.13 25.55 -37.45
CA THR A 272 -14.37 26.80 -38.21
C THR A 272 -15.79 27.33 -37.93
N ASN A 273 -16.36 26.93 -36.80
CA ASN A 273 -17.72 27.23 -36.37
C ASN A 273 -17.82 28.68 -35.91
N GLN A 274 -19.03 29.27 -36.06
CA GLN A 274 -19.25 30.72 -35.85
C GLN A 274 -19.56 31.08 -34.38
N GLY A 275 -19.90 30.09 -33.52
CA GLY A 275 -20.20 30.29 -32.11
C GLY A 275 -21.65 30.67 -31.83
N PHE A 276 -21.86 31.65 -30.96
CA PHE A 276 -23.17 31.98 -30.46
C PHE A 276 -23.38 33.49 -30.31
N SER A 277 -24.66 33.91 -30.32
CA SER A 277 -25.07 35.24 -29.89
C SER A 277 -26.13 35.13 -28.79
N LEU A 278 -25.85 35.70 -27.63
CA LEU A 278 -26.64 35.61 -26.42
C LEU A 278 -27.04 37.01 -25.95
N ILE A 279 -28.34 37.30 -25.93
CA ILE A 279 -28.90 38.51 -25.31
C ILE A 279 -29.23 38.19 -23.85
N TYR A 280 -28.68 38.95 -22.91
CA TYR A 280 -29.03 38.85 -21.51
C TYR A 280 -29.78 40.09 -21.00
N GLY A 281 -30.80 39.84 -20.17
CA GLY A 281 -31.66 40.86 -19.56
C GLY A 281 -32.17 40.39 -18.20
N TYR A 282 -33.17 41.08 -17.62
CA TYR A 282 -33.62 40.78 -16.26
C TYR A 282 -35.14 40.95 -16.06
N ARG A 283 -35.67 40.32 -14.98
CA ARG A 283 -37.08 40.49 -14.54
C ARG A 283 -37.22 40.47 -13.00
N LYS A 284 -38.36 40.98 -12.47
CA LYS A 284 -38.74 40.92 -11.04
C LYS A 284 -39.54 39.65 -10.74
N MET A 285 -39.45 39.11 -9.50
CA MET A 285 -40.07 37.83 -9.13
C MET A 285 -40.83 37.79 -7.80
N VAL A 286 -41.75 36.79 -7.69
CA VAL A 286 -42.49 36.43 -6.47
C VAL A 286 -42.44 34.91 -6.26
N CYS A 287 -42.54 34.43 -5.03
CA CYS A 287 -42.50 32.98 -4.70
C CYS A 287 -43.85 32.44 -4.25
N PRO A 288 -44.25 31.23 -4.69
CA PRO A 288 -45.44 30.54 -4.17
C PRO A 288 -45.18 29.98 -2.76
N GLY A 289 -46.25 29.66 -2.03
CA GLY A 289 -46.15 28.91 -0.78
C GLY A 289 -45.57 27.53 -0.99
N ILE A 290 -44.80 27.02 -0.01
CA ILE A 290 -44.17 25.70 -0.04
C ILE A 290 -44.78 24.77 0.99
N VAL A 291 -44.73 23.46 0.69
CA VAL A 291 -45.07 22.38 1.61
C VAL A 291 -43.87 21.48 1.74
N THR A 292 -43.46 21.19 2.96
CA THR A 292 -42.32 20.29 3.25
C THR A 292 -42.75 19.16 4.17
N ALA A 293 -42.24 17.96 3.93
CA ALA A 293 -42.45 16.80 4.79
C ALA A 293 -41.50 16.82 6.01
N ASP A 294 -41.92 16.26 7.11
CA ASP A 294 -41.12 16.08 8.34
C ASP A 294 -40.52 17.37 8.94
N SER A 295 -41.21 18.51 8.73
CA SER A 295 -40.77 19.81 9.21
C SER A 295 -41.94 20.73 9.59
N VAL A 296 -41.61 21.78 10.33
CA VAL A 296 -42.51 22.88 10.69
C VAL A 296 -42.01 24.17 10.04
N LEU A 297 -42.90 24.93 9.42
CA LEU A 297 -42.61 26.18 8.72
C LEU A 297 -43.12 27.39 9.49
N SER A 298 -42.37 28.48 9.52
CA SER A 298 -42.80 29.76 10.10
C SER A 298 -42.15 30.94 9.36
N PRO A 299 -42.92 31.98 8.97
CA PRO A 299 -44.38 32.08 8.93
C PRO A 299 -44.98 31.30 7.76
N GLN A 300 -46.24 30.86 7.86
CA GLN A 300 -46.94 30.17 6.77
C GLN A 300 -47.81 31.16 6.01
N LYS A 301 -47.54 31.39 4.71
CA LYS A 301 -48.27 32.25 3.80
C LYS A 301 -48.59 31.51 2.49
N SER A 302 -49.58 31.95 1.73
CA SER A 302 -49.86 31.39 0.40
C SER A 302 -48.96 31.90 -0.71
N VAL A 303 -48.47 33.13 -0.59
CA VAL A 303 -47.53 33.80 -1.50
C VAL A 303 -46.56 34.65 -0.70
N TYR A 304 -45.32 34.68 -1.11
CA TYR A 304 -44.25 35.45 -0.48
C TYR A 304 -43.65 36.42 -1.49
N LEU A 305 -43.27 37.58 -1.02
CA LEU A 305 -42.53 38.54 -1.82
C LEU A 305 -41.05 38.13 -1.85
N MET A 306 -40.32 38.57 -2.84
CA MET A 306 -38.89 38.45 -2.88
C MET A 306 -38.28 39.07 -1.63
N GLU A 307 -37.28 38.40 -1.04
CA GLU A 307 -36.65 38.67 0.28
C GLU A 307 -37.51 38.22 1.49
N ASP A 308 -38.75 37.80 1.34
CA ASP A 308 -39.44 37.12 2.43
C ASP A 308 -38.66 35.87 2.83
N THR A 309 -38.43 35.70 4.13
CA THR A 309 -37.73 34.56 4.71
C THR A 309 -38.71 33.66 5.43
N ILE A 310 -38.58 32.36 5.24
CA ILE A 310 -39.24 31.33 6.02
C ILE A 310 -38.18 30.52 6.82
N THR A 311 -38.52 30.18 8.04
CA THR A 311 -37.73 29.24 8.86
C THR A 311 -38.36 27.85 8.77
N VAL A 312 -37.59 26.88 8.38
CA VAL A 312 -37.95 25.45 8.35
C VAL A 312 -37.22 24.75 9.47
N GLN A 313 -37.96 24.06 10.33
CA GLN A 313 -37.39 23.29 11.46
C GLN A 313 -37.73 21.82 11.29
N CYS A 314 -36.72 20.96 11.16
CA CYS A 314 -36.92 19.50 11.09
C CYS A 314 -37.32 18.93 12.44
N VAL A 315 -38.16 17.89 12.42
CA VAL A 315 -38.51 17.13 13.64
C VAL A 315 -37.29 16.37 14.21
N THR A 316 -37.38 15.93 15.46
CA THR A 316 -36.26 15.21 16.13
C THR A 316 -35.83 13.98 15.34
N GLY A 317 -34.52 13.84 15.14
CA GLY A 317 -33.92 12.73 14.38
C GLY A 317 -33.93 12.96 12.87
N TYR A 318 -34.31 14.16 12.45
CA TYR A 318 -34.22 14.62 11.08
C TYR A 318 -33.33 15.84 10.97
N THR A 319 -32.60 15.91 9.88
CA THR A 319 -31.72 17.03 9.53
C THR A 319 -31.94 17.44 8.10
N LEU A 320 -31.44 18.60 7.78
CA LEU A 320 -31.52 19.12 6.42
C LEU A 320 -30.45 18.42 5.56
N ASP A 321 -30.88 17.77 4.49
CA ASP A 321 -30.04 17.24 3.41
C ASP A 321 -28.54 17.08 3.76
N ASN A 322 -28.17 16.05 4.53
CA ASN A 322 -26.79 15.70 4.94
C ASN A 322 -26.05 16.78 5.75
N SER A 323 -26.77 17.67 6.41
CA SER A 323 -26.23 18.70 7.29
C SER A 323 -26.50 18.35 8.76
N ILE A 324 -25.69 18.88 9.67
CA ILE A 324 -25.90 18.78 11.13
C ILE A 324 -27.04 19.73 11.56
N GLU A 325 -27.42 20.68 10.70
CA GLU A 325 -28.42 21.70 10.99
C GLU A 325 -29.83 21.13 11.00
N LYS A 326 -30.62 21.54 11.97
CA LYS A 326 -32.02 21.14 12.16
C LYS A 326 -33.00 22.24 11.71
N THR A 327 -32.50 23.42 11.48
CA THR A 327 -33.26 24.58 11.03
C THR A 327 -32.53 25.26 9.88
N PHE A 328 -33.27 25.73 8.92
CA PHE A 328 -32.72 26.63 7.92
C PHE A 328 -33.72 27.73 7.60
N GLU A 329 -33.19 28.84 7.17
CA GLU A 329 -33.98 29.91 6.59
C GLU A 329 -33.92 29.81 5.08
N SER A 330 -35.07 29.88 4.45
CA SER A 330 -35.20 29.96 3.00
C SER A 330 -35.79 31.31 2.64
N THR A 331 -35.10 32.00 1.74
CA THR A 331 -35.51 33.32 1.27
C THR A 331 -36.06 33.21 -0.14
N CYS A 332 -37.15 33.91 -0.41
CA CYS A 332 -37.67 34.03 -1.76
C CYS A 332 -36.69 34.76 -2.67
N GLN A 333 -36.14 34.00 -3.62
CA GLN A 333 -35.11 34.50 -4.52
C GLN A 333 -35.69 35.24 -5.72
N SER A 334 -34.85 35.96 -6.41
CA SER A 334 -35.14 36.68 -7.65
C SER A 334 -35.68 35.77 -8.77
N SER A 335 -35.53 34.45 -8.67
CA SER A 335 -36.07 33.45 -9.63
C SER A 335 -37.53 33.13 -9.44
N GLY A 336 -38.23 33.71 -8.43
CA GLY A 336 -39.54 33.25 -8.02
C GLY A 336 -39.52 31.87 -7.36
N LYS A 337 -38.35 31.35 -7.07
CA LYS A 337 -38.13 30.10 -6.34
C LYS A 337 -37.54 30.42 -4.98
N TRP A 338 -37.86 29.59 -4.04
CA TRP A 338 -37.20 29.66 -2.74
C TRP A 338 -35.72 29.32 -2.91
N SER A 339 -34.86 29.95 -2.11
CA SER A 339 -33.49 29.43 -1.89
C SER A 339 -33.63 27.93 -1.64
N PRO A 340 -32.63 27.06 -1.99
CA PRO A 340 -32.90 25.64 -2.06
C PRO A 340 -33.65 25.18 -0.83
N VAL A 341 -34.92 24.78 -1.03
CA VAL A 341 -35.74 24.22 0.04
C VAL A 341 -35.12 22.87 0.34
N LYS A 342 -34.35 22.86 1.41
CA LYS A 342 -33.79 21.60 1.91
C LYS A 342 -34.95 20.80 2.50
N ASN A 343 -35.06 19.54 2.13
CA ASN A 343 -36.01 18.63 2.75
C ASN A 343 -35.38 18.09 4.05
N CYS A 344 -36.24 17.90 5.05
CA CYS A 344 -35.83 17.15 6.22
C CYS A 344 -35.74 15.69 5.87
N LYS A 345 -34.57 15.12 6.05
CA LYS A 345 -34.29 13.69 5.90
C LYS A 345 -33.92 13.11 7.27
N PRO A 346 -34.25 11.86 7.50
CA PRO A 346 -33.74 11.21 8.71
C PRO A 346 -32.22 11.34 8.72
N VAL A 347 -31.69 11.66 9.88
CA VAL A 347 -30.25 11.70 10.10
C VAL A 347 -29.65 10.40 9.62
N ASP A 348 -28.62 10.48 8.82
CA ASP A 348 -27.91 9.33 8.28
C ASP A 348 -26.55 9.20 8.97
N CYS A 349 -26.37 8.10 9.69
CA CYS A 349 -25.11 7.78 10.34
C CYS A 349 -24.06 7.28 9.33
N GLY A 350 -24.46 7.00 8.09
CA GLY A 350 -23.61 6.44 7.06
C GLY A 350 -23.12 5.02 7.41
N VAL A 351 -22.48 4.41 6.46
CA VAL A 351 -21.77 3.13 6.73
C VAL A 351 -20.50 3.47 7.50
N PRO A 352 -20.32 2.93 8.72
CA PRO A 352 -19.13 3.23 9.49
C PRO A 352 -17.87 2.69 8.80
N GLU A 353 -16.78 3.43 8.88
CA GLU A 353 -15.46 2.89 8.57
C GLU A 353 -15.10 1.86 9.63
N LEU A 354 -14.97 0.63 9.21
CA LEU A 354 -14.65 -0.48 10.10
C LEU A 354 -13.16 -0.79 10.06
N PRO A 355 -12.58 -1.16 11.20
CA PRO A 355 -11.21 -1.68 11.23
C PRO A 355 -11.07 -2.93 10.36
N ASP A 356 -9.84 -3.24 9.99
CA ASP A 356 -9.52 -4.48 9.29
C ASP A 356 -10.14 -5.70 10.00
N LEU A 357 -10.56 -6.68 9.23
CA LEU A 357 -11.16 -7.94 9.69
C LEU A 357 -12.58 -7.81 10.24
N MET A 358 -13.19 -6.65 10.17
CA MET A 358 -14.54 -6.42 10.64
C MET A 358 -15.47 -6.10 9.47
N THR A 359 -16.68 -6.61 9.53
CA THR A 359 -17.70 -6.35 8.51
C THR A 359 -19.07 -6.21 9.14
N LEU A 360 -19.97 -5.60 8.39
CA LEU A 360 -21.38 -5.59 8.75
C LEU A 360 -22.01 -6.96 8.49
N THR A 361 -22.97 -7.31 9.31
CA THR A 361 -23.73 -8.55 9.11
C THR A 361 -24.59 -8.47 7.86
N GLU A 362 -25.13 -7.29 7.56
CA GLU A 362 -25.90 -6.99 6.36
C GLU A 362 -25.02 -6.27 5.33
N LYS A 363 -25.15 -6.64 4.04
CA LYS A 363 -24.37 -6.01 2.96
C LYS A 363 -24.74 -4.55 2.68
N ASN A 364 -26.03 -4.22 2.83
CA ASN A 364 -26.56 -2.87 2.58
C ASN A 364 -27.54 -2.52 3.72
N PRO A 365 -27.02 -2.18 4.91
CA PRO A 365 -27.88 -1.81 6.02
C PRO A 365 -28.51 -0.44 5.76
N LEU A 366 -29.71 -0.24 6.32
CA LEU A 366 -30.26 1.09 6.45
C LEU A 366 -29.49 1.84 7.53
N THR A 367 -28.94 3.02 7.16
CA THR A 367 -28.03 3.78 8.01
C THR A 367 -28.68 5.00 8.66
N THR A 368 -29.99 5.17 8.45
CA THR A 368 -30.71 6.35 8.93
C THR A 368 -31.21 6.21 10.36
N TYR A 369 -31.63 7.31 10.95
CA TYR A 369 -32.11 7.43 12.32
C TYR A 369 -33.00 6.27 12.77
N LYS A 370 -32.75 5.72 13.94
CA LYS A 370 -33.39 4.53 14.56
C LYS A 370 -33.15 3.19 13.87
N HIS A 371 -32.39 3.13 12.78
CA HIS A 371 -31.97 1.86 12.22
C HIS A 371 -30.76 1.31 12.98
N ASN A 372 -30.62 -0.01 12.94
CA ASN A 372 -29.57 -0.76 13.63
C ASN A 372 -28.62 -1.37 12.63
N ILE A 373 -27.34 -1.43 13.03
CA ILE A 373 -26.33 -2.21 12.34
C ILE A 373 -25.77 -3.24 13.30
N SER A 374 -25.36 -4.39 12.77
CA SER A 374 -24.68 -5.44 13.54
C SER A 374 -23.32 -5.71 12.95
N LEU A 375 -22.31 -5.72 13.80
CA LEU A 375 -20.92 -5.95 13.48
C LEU A 375 -20.55 -7.42 13.67
N LYS A 376 -19.69 -7.94 12.82
CA LYS A 376 -19.09 -9.27 12.99
C LYS A 376 -17.68 -9.27 12.42
N CYS A 377 -16.90 -10.25 12.82
CA CYS A 377 -15.61 -10.49 12.18
C CYS A 377 -15.81 -11.18 10.82
N GLU A 378 -14.96 -10.83 9.83
CA GLU A 378 -15.02 -11.40 8.48
C GLU A 378 -14.77 -12.90 8.43
N SER A 379 -14.04 -13.40 9.42
CA SER A 379 -13.62 -14.80 9.46
C SER A 379 -13.93 -15.42 10.83
N GLU A 380 -14.33 -16.71 10.84
CA GLU A 380 -14.52 -17.54 12.03
C GLU A 380 -13.26 -17.70 12.90
N PHE A 381 -12.09 -17.31 12.36
CA PHE A 381 -10.82 -17.33 13.08
C PHE A 381 -10.63 -16.13 14.00
N TYR A 382 -11.59 -15.21 13.99
CA TYR A 382 -11.60 -14.01 14.83
C TYR A 382 -12.91 -13.94 15.62
N GLN A 383 -12.83 -13.41 16.81
CA GLN A 383 -13.97 -13.14 17.67
C GLN A 383 -14.11 -11.65 17.89
N LEU A 384 -15.34 -11.16 17.80
CA LEU A 384 -15.66 -9.77 18.10
C LEU A 384 -15.52 -9.53 19.61
N PHE A 385 -14.75 -8.51 19.94
CA PHE A 385 -14.63 -7.99 21.30
C PHE A 385 -15.20 -6.56 21.33
N GLY A 386 -16.21 -6.32 22.16
CA GLY A 386 -16.97 -5.07 22.23
C GLY A 386 -18.44 -5.29 21.88
N HIS A 387 -19.15 -4.19 21.62
CA HIS A 387 -20.58 -4.26 21.28
C HIS A 387 -20.79 -4.74 19.83
N GLU A 388 -21.78 -5.59 19.66
CA GLU A 388 -22.15 -6.14 18.35
C GLU A 388 -23.16 -5.24 17.63
N ASN A 389 -24.11 -4.64 18.37
CA ASN A 389 -25.24 -3.91 17.79
C ASN A 389 -25.17 -2.43 18.14
N TYR A 390 -25.37 -1.60 17.11
CA TYR A 390 -25.40 -0.15 17.22
C TYR A 390 -26.64 0.41 16.54
N THR A 391 -27.22 1.45 17.15
CA THR A 391 -28.41 2.18 16.65
C THR A 391 -27.98 3.56 16.19
N CYS A 392 -28.47 4.01 15.05
CA CYS A 392 -28.26 5.38 14.59
C CYS A 392 -29.08 6.35 15.43
N ASN A 393 -28.40 7.24 16.18
CA ASN A 393 -29.05 8.21 17.05
C ASN A 393 -29.44 9.51 16.30
N ALA A 394 -30.16 10.39 16.97
CA ALA A 394 -30.63 11.65 16.40
C ALA A 394 -29.51 12.69 16.10
N ASN A 395 -28.28 12.40 16.47
CA ASN A 395 -27.10 13.25 16.23
C ASN A 395 -26.21 12.72 15.09
N GLY A 396 -26.59 11.60 14.47
CA GLY A 396 -25.84 11.00 13.35
C GLY A 396 -24.68 10.11 13.76
N PHE A 397 -24.73 9.57 14.98
CA PHE A 397 -23.72 8.66 15.47
C PHE A 397 -24.31 7.27 15.72
N TRP A 398 -23.52 6.27 15.43
CA TRP A 398 -23.82 4.90 15.85
C TRP A 398 -23.56 4.76 17.33
N GLU A 399 -24.59 4.36 18.08
CA GLU A 399 -24.59 4.31 19.53
C GLU A 399 -25.01 2.91 20.03
N SER A 400 -24.32 2.41 21.04
CA SER A 400 -24.67 1.21 21.78
C SER A 400 -24.52 1.47 23.27
N ASN A 401 -25.60 1.28 24.05
CA ASN A 401 -25.62 1.48 25.52
C ASN A 401 -25.08 2.84 26.01
N GLY A 402 -25.26 3.91 25.22
CA GLY A 402 -24.74 5.25 25.53
C GLY A 402 -23.31 5.49 25.07
N GLU A 403 -22.66 4.50 24.47
CA GLU A 403 -21.32 4.63 23.87
C GLU A 403 -21.42 4.83 22.36
N ILE A 404 -20.71 5.83 21.86
CA ILE A 404 -20.68 6.16 20.43
C ILE A 404 -19.57 5.37 19.75
N LEU A 405 -19.89 4.78 18.61
CA LEU A 405 -18.90 4.16 17.72
C LEU A 405 -18.01 5.28 17.13
N SER A 406 -16.80 5.43 17.65
CA SER A 406 -15.83 6.44 17.19
C SER A 406 -14.48 5.82 16.85
N ALA A 407 -13.74 6.46 15.95
CA ALA A 407 -12.42 5.97 15.52
C ALA A 407 -11.33 6.08 16.59
N GLU A 408 -11.55 6.84 17.66
CA GLU A 408 -10.49 7.21 18.63
C GLU A 408 -10.51 6.44 19.95
N ALA A 409 -11.62 5.82 20.33
CA ALA A 409 -11.72 5.11 21.60
C ALA A 409 -12.53 3.82 21.45
N ASP A 410 -12.07 2.77 22.05
CA ASP A 410 -12.74 1.48 22.28
C ASP A 410 -13.66 0.96 21.14
N LEU A 411 -13.23 1.11 19.91
CA LEU A 411 -13.85 0.42 18.79
C LEU A 411 -13.91 -1.07 19.08
N PRO A 412 -15.02 -1.75 18.74
CA PRO A 412 -15.02 -3.19 18.74
C PRO A 412 -13.87 -3.72 17.91
N LYS A 413 -13.20 -4.76 18.39
CA LYS A 413 -12.00 -5.33 17.75
C LYS A 413 -12.24 -6.79 17.41
N CYS A 414 -11.74 -7.20 16.25
CA CYS A 414 -11.66 -8.61 15.90
C CYS A 414 -10.35 -9.19 16.41
N LEU A 415 -10.42 -9.98 17.47
CA LEU A 415 -9.26 -10.62 18.05
C LEU A 415 -9.16 -12.06 17.55
N PRO A 416 -7.97 -12.55 17.22
CA PRO A 416 -7.77 -13.93 16.80
C PRO A 416 -8.24 -14.91 17.87
N VAL A 417 -9.03 -15.89 17.48
CA VAL A 417 -9.43 -16.99 18.37
C VAL A 417 -8.22 -17.90 18.58
N CYS A 418 -7.69 -17.86 19.79
CA CYS A 418 -6.47 -18.57 20.16
C CYS A 418 -6.74 -19.98 20.73
N GLY A 419 -5.70 -20.80 20.76
CA GLY A 419 -5.62 -22.08 21.48
C GLY A 419 -6.46 -23.21 20.89
N MET A 420 -7.11 -23.01 19.77
CA MET A 420 -8.01 -23.99 19.17
C MET A 420 -7.23 -24.97 18.30
N SER A 421 -7.33 -26.26 18.64
CA SER A 421 -6.77 -27.37 17.88
C SER A 421 -7.87 -28.14 17.14
N LYS A 422 -7.60 -28.57 15.93
CA LYS A 422 -8.51 -29.42 15.14
C LYS A 422 -8.63 -30.84 15.70
N GLU A 423 -7.59 -31.29 16.37
CA GLU A 423 -7.48 -32.66 16.90
C GLU A 423 -7.10 -32.63 18.38
N VAL A 424 -7.67 -33.51 19.16
CA VAL A 424 -7.27 -33.68 20.56
C VAL A 424 -5.95 -34.44 20.61
N PHE A 425 -5.04 -34.06 21.50
CA PHE A 425 -3.84 -34.83 21.76
C PHE A 425 -4.22 -36.17 22.38
N SER A 426 -3.77 -37.26 21.76
CA SER A 426 -4.08 -38.61 22.30
C SER A 426 -3.36 -38.81 23.63
N ALA A 427 -4.10 -39.14 24.66
CA ALA A 427 -3.57 -39.58 25.94
C ALA A 427 -2.67 -40.81 25.75
N GLY A 428 -1.55 -40.86 26.46
CA GLY A 428 -0.64 -42.00 26.50
C GLY A 428 0.82 -41.57 26.48
N ARG A 429 1.64 -42.20 27.33
CA ARG A 429 3.08 -42.08 27.35
C ARG A 429 3.65 -42.64 26.03
N VAL A 430 4.40 -41.84 25.27
CA VAL A 430 5.04 -42.30 24.04
C VAL A 430 6.51 -41.97 24.10
N PHE A 431 7.32 -43.01 24.04
CA PHE A 431 8.77 -42.91 23.81
C PHE A 431 9.02 -42.30 22.46
N GLY A 432 9.86 -41.24 22.38
CA GLY A 432 10.36 -40.69 21.12
C GLY A 432 9.44 -39.73 20.34
N GLY A 433 8.31 -39.29 20.92
CA GLY A 433 7.38 -38.34 20.28
C GLY A 433 6.39 -38.99 19.29
N LYS A 434 5.32 -38.26 18.98
CA LYS A 434 4.30 -38.64 17.97
C LYS A 434 4.31 -37.66 16.82
N LYS A 435 4.11 -38.15 15.61
CA LYS A 435 3.89 -37.30 14.44
C LYS A 435 2.55 -36.57 14.61
N ALA A 436 2.58 -35.26 14.49
CA ALA A 436 1.36 -34.44 14.54
C ALA A 436 0.52 -34.63 13.28
N LYS A 437 -0.80 -34.45 13.42
CA LYS A 437 -1.72 -34.33 12.29
C LYS A 437 -1.85 -32.85 11.88
N LEU A 438 -2.23 -32.62 10.65
CA LEU A 438 -2.43 -31.27 10.12
C LEU A 438 -3.55 -30.55 10.90
N GLY A 439 -3.26 -29.34 11.40
CA GLY A 439 -4.17 -28.56 12.26
C GLY A 439 -4.22 -29.00 13.71
N GLN A 440 -3.42 -29.98 14.15
CA GLN A 440 -3.35 -30.41 15.55
C GLN A 440 -2.55 -29.41 16.42
N ILE A 441 -1.49 -28.82 15.84
CA ILE A 441 -0.64 -27.82 16.51
C ILE A 441 -0.54 -26.59 15.61
N PRO A 442 -1.65 -25.84 15.44
CA PRO A 442 -1.73 -24.79 14.42
C PRO A 442 -0.92 -23.54 14.76
N TRP A 443 -0.44 -23.40 15.97
CA TRP A 443 0.45 -22.31 16.42
C TRP A 443 1.92 -22.59 16.21
N GLN A 444 2.30 -23.82 15.80
CA GLN A 444 3.69 -24.17 15.58
C GLN A 444 4.26 -23.46 14.35
N LEU A 445 5.34 -22.74 14.54
CA LEU A 445 6.13 -22.14 13.47
C LEU A 445 7.50 -22.79 13.40
N LEU A 446 8.05 -22.85 12.19
CA LEU A 446 9.39 -23.37 11.89
C LEU A 446 10.25 -22.27 11.29
N ILE A 447 11.43 -22.07 11.81
CA ILE A 447 12.53 -21.33 11.18
C ILE A 447 13.45 -22.35 10.49
N LYS A 448 13.70 -22.19 9.20
CA LYS A 448 14.56 -23.13 8.44
C LYS A 448 16.00 -22.66 8.37
N GLN A 449 16.20 -21.37 8.21
CA GLN A 449 17.48 -20.70 8.03
C GLN A 449 17.46 -19.33 8.76
N PRO A 450 18.60 -18.81 9.19
CA PRO A 450 19.96 -19.38 9.14
C PRO A 450 20.16 -20.52 10.12
N MET A 451 19.39 -20.56 11.20
CA MET A 451 19.38 -21.64 12.19
C MET A 451 18.00 -22.26 12.28
N ARG A 452 17.91 -23.58 12.37
CA ARG A 452 16.63 -24.26 12.52
C ARG A 452 16.12 -24.11 13.95
N GLY A 453 14.93 -23.56 14.10
CA GLY A 453 14.28 -23.34 15.37
C GLY A 453 12.75 -23.33 15.23
N GLY A 454 12.07 -23.30 16.36
CA GLY A 454 10.64 -23.17 16.48
C GLY A 454 10.21 -21.77 16.94
N ALA A 455 8.94 -21.49 16.80
CA ALA A 455 8.27 -20.35 17.42
C ALA A 455 6.79 -20.68 17.61
N SER A 456 6.13 -19.86 18.42
CA SER A 456 4.71 -19.96 18.72
C SER A 456 3.96 -18.74 18.19
N LEU A 457 3.02 -18.92 17.28
CA LEU A 457 2.13 -17.84 16.87
C LEU A 457 1.23 -17.46 18.05
N ILE A 458 1.21 -16.18 18.46
CA ILE A 458 0.41 -15.68 19.60
C ILE A 458 -0.68 -14.71 19.18
N SER A 459 -0.58 -14.14 17.98
CA SER A 459 -1.62 -13.36 17.31
C SER A 459 -1.49 -13.51 15.81
N ASP A 460 -2.28 -12.78 15.05
CA ASP A 460 -2.17 -12.77 13.57
C ASP A 460 -0.97 -11.96 13.04
N ARG A 461 -0.20 -11.33 13.92
CA ARG A 461 1.01 -10.59 13.56
C ARG A 461 2.23 -10.87 14.45
N TRP A 462 2.05 -11.61 15.54
CA TRP A 462 3.10 -11.78 16.51
C TRP A 462 3.38 -13.24 16.82
N ALA A 463 4.64 -13.55 16.93
CA ALA A 463 5.10 -14.84 17.41
C ALA A 463 6.09 -14.67 18.58
N LEU A 464 6.13 -15.66 19.45
CA LEU A 464 7.13 -15.84 20.50
C LEU A 464 8.11 -16.92 20.11
N THR A 465 9.38 -16.68 20.37
CA THR A 465 10.48 -17.65 20.24
C THR A 465 11.49 -17.43 21.36
N ALA A 466 12.51 -18.27 21.44
CA ALA A 466 13.65 -18.05 22.32
C ALA A 466 14.57 -16.98 21.75
N ALA A 467 15.13 -16.13 22.61
CA ALA A 467 16.03 -15.06 22.22
C ALA A 467 17.29 -15.63 21.51
N HIS A 468 17.87 -16.71 22.03
CA HIS A 468 19.06 -17.34 21.46
C HIS A 468 18.86 -17.84 20.00
N VAL A 469 17.62 -18.05 19.56
CA VAL A 469 17.29 -18.50 18.19
C VAL A 469 17.38 -17.36 17.19
N VAL A 470 17.13 -16.14 17.64
CA VAL A 470 17.04 -14.95 16.76
C VAL A 470 18.16 -13.94 17.03
N ASP A 471 18.90 -14.10 18.11
CA ASP A 471 19.99 -13.22 18.49
C ASP A 471 21.12 -13.23 17.45
N GLY A 472 21.63 -12.04 17.10
CA GLY A 472 22.68 -11.85 16.10
C GLY A 472 22.24 -12.06 14.65
N HIS A 473 20.96 -12.27 14.38
CA HIS A 473 20.44 -12.43 13.02
C HIS A 473 19.72 -11.17 12.52
N GLU A 474 19.94 -10.85 11.25
CA GLU A 474 19.21 -9.75 10.61
C GLU A 474 17.72 -10.11 10.45
N THR A 475 16.84 -9.16 10.73
CA THR A 475 15.39 -9.32 10.66
C THR A 475 14.91 -9.88 9.31
N ARG A 476 15.49 -9.38 8.21
CA ARG A 476 15.13 -9.82 6.84
C ARG A 476 15.59 -11.23 6.48
N ALA A 477 16.55 -11.78 7.23
CA ALA A 477 17.05 -13.13 7.00
C ALA A 477 16.15 -14.21 7.60
N LEU A 478 15.21 -13.84 8.48
CA LEU A 478 14.33 -14.77 9.18
C LEU A 478 12.96 -14.85 8.51
N THR A 479 12.62 -16.06 8.06
CA THR A 479 11.30 -16.42 7.56
C THR A 479 10.74 -17.54 8.41
N PHE A 480 9.53 -17.34 8.90
CA PHE A 480 8.79 -18.34 9.66
C PHE A 480 7.83 -19.08 8.75
N TYR A 481 7.68 -20.37 8.97
CA TYR A 481 6.79 -21.23 8.19
C TYR A 481 5.78 -21.89 9.12
N GLY A 482 4.49 -21.80 8.78
CA GLY A 482 3.40 -22.40 9.55
C GLY A 482 2.35 -23.07 8.68
N GLY A 483 1.33 -23.66 9.33
CA GLY A 483 0.22 -24.33 8.63
C GLY A 483 0.58 -25.68 8.01
N MET A 484 1.66 -26.31 8.44
CA MET A 484 2.22 -27.52 7.87
C MET A 484 2.60 -28.54 8.92
N ILE A 485 2.72 -29.80 8.52
CA ILE A 485 3.31 -30.89 9.31
C ILE A 485 4.56 -31.47 8.66
N ASP A 486 4.81 -31.21 7.39
CA ASP A 486 6.02 -31.55 6.67
C ASP A 486 6.89 -30.29 6.54
N GLY A 487 8.09 -30.31 7.09
CA GLY A 487 9.01 -29.18 7.03
C GLY A 487 9.48 -28.84 5.60
N LEU A 488 9.23 -29.70 4.62
CA LEU A 488 9.52 -29.49 3.21
C LEU A 488 8.29 -29.12 2.38
N ASP A 489 7.12 -28.94 3.03
CA ASP A 489 5.89 -28.58 2.32
C ASP A 489 6.06 -27.23 1.63
N LYS A 490 5.80 -27.24 0.31
CA LYS A 490 5.87 -26.04 -0.54
C LYS A 490 4.66 -25.12 -0.34
N ASN A 491 3.56 -25.65 0.21
CA ASN A 491 2.33 -24.91 0.49
C ASN A 491 2.32 -24.31 1.91
N ALA A 492 3.40 -24.46 2.66
CA ALA A 492 3.55 -23.85 3.97
C ALA A 492 3.40 -22.32 3.87
N VAL A 493 2.67 -21.73 4.80
CA VAL A 493 2.54 -20.27 4.88
C VAL A 493 3.88 -19.68 5.31
N ALA A 494 4.52 -18.94 4.42
CA ALA A 494 5.77 -18.24 4.69
C ALA A 494 5.47 -16.84 5.24
N MET A 495 6.01 -16.53 6.40
CA MET A 495 5.82 -15.28 7.13
C MET A 495 7.17 -14.55 7.22
N GLN A 496 7.25 -13.38 6.58
CA GLN A 496 8.43 -12.53 6.63
C GLN A 496 8.44 -11.73 7.94
N THR A 497 9.60 -11.50 8.48
CA THR A 497 9.80 -10.75 9.71
C THR A 497 9.91 -9.24 9.42
N GLU A 498 9.11 -8.44 10.11
CA GLU A 498 9.20 -6.97 10.14
C GLU A 498 10.18 -6.53 11.23
N LYS A 499 10.03 -7.08 12.44
CA LYS A 499 10.81 -6.67 13.61
C LYS A 499 11.06 -7.83 14.56
N ILE A 500 12.25 -7.86 15.14
CA ILE A 500 12.63 -8.78 16.22
C ILE A 500 12.87 -7.94 17.46
N ILE A 501 12.26 -8.33 18.58
CA ILE A 501 12.40 -7.65 19.85
C ILE A 501 12.80 -8.70 20.89
N ILE A 502 14.09 -8.73 21.20
CA ILE A 502 14.65 -9.56 22.25
C ILE A 502 14.36 -8.91 23.59
N HIS A 503 14.05 -9.71 24.61
CA HIS A 503 13.84 -9.19 25.97
C HIS A 503 15.09 -8.44 26.46
N PRO A 504 14.95 -7.21 26.99
CA PRO A 504 16.11 -6.37 27.34
C PRO A 504 17.01 -6.96 28.42
N GLY A 505 16.48 -7.86 29.22
CA GLY A 505 17.26 -8.61 30.25
C GLY A 505 17.97 -9.85 29.70
N TYR A 506 17.82 -10.19 28.41
CA TYR A 506 18.53 -11.32 27.83
C TYR A 506 20.02 -10.94 27.61
N ASN A 507 20.90 -11.76 28.14
CA ASN A 507 22.33 -11.65 27.92
C ASN A 507 22.94 -13.06 27.84
N LYS A 508 23.38 -13.45 26.65
CA LYS A 508 23.87 -14.79 26.37
C LYS A 508 25.09 -15.18 27.20
N VAL A 509 25.88 -14.21 27.61
CA VAL A 509 27.07 -14.43 28.45
C VAL A 509 26.87 -13.65 29.75
N SER A 510 27.00 -14.32 30.89
CA SER A 510 26.98 -13.65 32.21
C SER A 510 28.17 -12.71 32.33
N THR A 511 27.89 -11.44 32.66
CA THR A 511 28.95 -10.43 32.90
C THR A 511 29.81 -10.76 34.12
N ASP A 512 29.29 -11.57 35.04
CA ASP A 512 29.94 -11.86 36.31
C ASP A 512 30.82 -13.13 36.27
N THR A 513 30.49 -14.06 35.37
CA THR A 513 31.13 -15.41 35.38
C THR A 513 31.65 -15.87 34.03
N GLU A 514 31.46 -15.10 32.93
CA GLU A 514 31.73 -15.50 31.55
C GLU A 514 31.03 -16.80 31.10
N GLN A 515 30.10 -17.29 31.90
CA GLN A 515 29.33 -18.50 31.60
C GLN A 515 28.09 -18.21 30.74
N LEU A 516 27.65 -19.21 29.97
CA LEU A 516 26.42 -19.13 29.21
C LEU A 516 25.24 -18.88 30.15
N ASN A 517 24.43 -17.90 29.80
CA ASN A 517 23.24 -17.51 30.55
C ASN A 517 22.01 -17.55 29.62
N TYR A 518 21.00 -18.27 30.05
CA TYR A 518 19.73 -18.38 29.34
C TYR A 518 18.59 -17.67 30.09
N ASP A 519 18.89 -16.81 31.06
CA ASP A 519 17.86 -16.00 31.71
C ASP A 519 17.23 -15.03 30.71
N ASN A 520 15.93 -14.84 30.79
CA ASN A 520 15.16 -14.03 29.86
C ASN A 520 15.26 -14.46 28.39
N ASP A 521 15.44 -15.76 28.14
CA ASP A 521 15.55 -16.32 26.79
C ASP A 521 14.19 -16.31 26.08
N ILE A 522 13.75 -15.12 25.71
CA ILE A 522 12.48 -14.85 25.04
C ILE A 522 12.60 -13.68 24.06
N ALA A 523 11.98 -13.83 22.91
CA ALA A 523 11.90 -12.78 21.89
C ALA A 523 10.52 -12.74 21.24
N LEU A 524 10.05 -11.53 20.98
CA LEU A 524 8.88 -11.24 20.14
C LEU A 524 9.31 -10.99 18.71
N VAL A 525 8.55 -11.56 17.79
CA VAL A 525 8.75 -11.37 16.35
C VAL A 525 7.47 -10.83 15.76
N LYS A 526 7.55 -9.65 15.16
CA LYS A 526 6.47 -9.04 14.40
C LYS A 526 6.57 -9.44 12.94
N MET A 527 5.48 -9.97 12.40
CA MET A 527 5.38 -10.34 10.99
C MET A 527 5.07 -9.10 10.13
N SER A 528 5.65 -9.03 8.95
CA SER A 528 5.48 -7.90 8.00
C SER A 528 4.03 -7.77 7.49
N ALA A 529 3.30 -8.87 7.47
CA ALA A 529 1.88 -8.91 7.10
C ALA A 529 1.09 -9.75 8.11
N ARG A 530 -0.23 -9.57 8.13
CA ARG A 530 -1.12 -10.45 8.90
C ARG A 530 -1.00 -11.89 8.40
N VAL A 531 -0.83 -12.81 9.32
CA VAL A 531 -0.81 -14.24 9.05
C VAL A 531 -2.23 -14.68 8.63
N PRO A 532 -2.39 -15.34 7.48
CA PRO A 532 -3.69 -15.84 7.05
C PRO A 532 -4.12 -17.01 7.95
N LEU A 533 -4.94 -16.69 8.95
CA LEU A 533 -5.43 -17.70 9.91
C LEU A 533 -6.34 -18.71 9.21
N SER A 534 -6.23 -19.94 9.62
CA SER A 534 -7.01 -21.07 9.11
C SER A 534 -7.09 -22.19 10.17
N HIS A 535 -7.79 -23.27 9.88
CA HIS A 535 -7.76 -24.45 10.76
C HIS A 535 -6.37 -25.06 10.96
N ASN A 536 -5.42 -24.76 10.08
CA ASN A 536 -4.05 -25.29 10.13
C ASN A 536 -3.04 -24.28 10.71
N ILE A 537 -3.43 -23.01 10.84
CA ILE A 537 -2.58 -21.95 11.39
C ILE A 537 -3.42 -21.01 12.24
N ARG A 538 -3.23 -21.06 13.54
CA ARG A 538 -3.93 -20.25 14.55
C ARG A 538 -2.99 -19.90 15.70
N PRO A 539 -3.22 -18.79 16.40
CA PRO A 539 -2.42 -18.47 17.57
C PRO A 539 -2.75 -19.40 18.75
N VAL A 540 -1.77 -19.62 19.60
CA VAL A 540 -1.94 -20.18 20.94
C VAL A 540 -2.34 -19.08 21.91
N CYS A 541 -3.14 -19.37 22.93
CA CYS A 541 -3.44 -18.39 23.95
C CYS A 541 -2.24 -18.18 24.89
N LEU A 542 -2.06 -16.94 25.32
CA LEU A 542 -1.13 -16.61 26.40
C LEU A 542 -1.72 -17.04 27.75
N PRO A 543 -0.89 -17.32 28.77
CA PRO A 543 -1.37 -17.62 30.10
C PRO A 543 -2.06 -16.41 30.76
N GLU A 544 -2.88 -16.64 31.77
CA GLU A 544 -3.48 -15.57 32.57
C GLU A 544 -2.54 -15.17 33.73
N LYS A 545 -2.54 -13.87 34.07
CA LYS A 545 -1.64 -13.30 35.07
C LYS A 545 -1.80 -13.86 36.47
N ASN A 546 -2.99 -14.33 36.84
CA ASN A 546 -3.36 -14.71 38.22
C ASN A 546 -3.80 -16.17 38.37
N VAL A 547 -3.56 -17.01 37.40
CA VAL A 547 -3.82 -18.46 37.59
C VAL A 547 -2.62 -19.03 38.34
N GLY A 548 -2.84 -19.35 39.60
CA GLY A 548 -1.82 -19.82 40.55
C GLY A 548 -0.96 -20.98 40.05
N PRO A 549 0.02 -21.44 40.81
CA PRO A 549 1.12 -22.33 40.37
C PRO A 549 0.64 -23.76 40.07
N ALA A 550 -0.30 -23.91 39.17
CA ALA A 550 -1.00 -25.17 39.04
C ALA A 550 -0.62 -25.92 37.77
N MET A 551 0.57 -26.43 37.74
CA MET A 551 0.89 -27.62 36.94
C MET A 551 1.29 -28.84 37.74
N GLU A 552 1.21 -28.81 39.04
CA GLU A 552 1.41 -30.05 39.82
C GLU A 552 0.53 -31.17 39.25
N GLY A 553 1.17 -32.17 38.68
CA GLY A 553 0.50 -33.35 38.12
C GLY A 553 -0.19 -33.12 36.75
N LYS A 554 0.03 -32.00 36.02
CA LYS A 554 -0.51 -31.80 34.69
C LYS A 554 0.54 -32.01 33.60
N THR A 555 0.16 -32.78 32.60
CA THR A 555 1.01 -33.07 31.43
C THR A 555 0.89 -31.95 30.44
N GLY A 556 2.01 -31.29 30.10
CA GLY A 556 2.14 -30.34 28.98
C GLY A 556 2.47 -31.04 27.67
N THR A 557 2.29 -30.37 26.57
CA THR A 557 2.67 -30.85 25.25
C THR A 557 3.71 -29.94 24.63
N VAL A 558 4.89 -30.49 24.39
CA VAL A 558 5.96 -29.84 23.61
C VAL A 558 5.86 -30.28 22.16
N SER A 559 6.22 -29.43 21.21
CA SER A 559 6.22 -29.77 19.80
C SER A 559 7.31 -29.06 19.02
N GLY A 560 7.71 -29.68 17.90
CA GLY A 560 8.69 -29.10 17.00
C GLY A 560 9.14 -30.02 15.87
N PHE A 561 10.13 -29.52 15.15
CA PHE A 561 10.78 -30.20 14.03
C PHE A 561 12.24 -30.55 14.32
N GLY A 562 12.58 -30.64 15.58
CA GLY A 562 13.94 -30.92 16.04
C GLY A 562 14.40 -32.35 15.78
N ALA A 563 15.53 -32.71 16.38
CA ALA A 563 16.10 -34.05 16.23
C ALA A 563 15.25 -35.09 16.96
N VAL A 564 15.10 -36.27 16.36
CA VAL A 564 14.30 -37.38 16.87
C VAL A 564 15.16 -38.60 17.28
N SER A 565 16.47 -38.52 17.10
CA SER A 565 17.42 -39.60 17.45
C SER A 565 18.77 -39.05 17.93
N GLU A 566 19.57 -39.93 18.55
CA GLU A 566 20.93 -39.62 19.01
C GLU A 566 21.83 -39.18 17.85
N ASP A 567 21.62 -39.68 16.62
CA ASP A 567 22.36 -39.30 15.40
C ASP A 567 22.05 -37.88 14.93
N ARG A 568 21.26 -37.11 15.69
CA ARG A 568 20.89 -35.71 15.42
C ARG A 568 20.16 -35.48 14.07
N MET A 569 19.51 -36.51 13.53
CA MET A 569 18.66 -36.34 12.36
C MET A 569 17.43 -35.51 12.70
N LYS A 570 17.35 -34.32 12.14
CA LYS A 570 16.21 -33.41 12.31
C LYS A 570 14.96 -34.04 11.69
N SER A 571 13.84 -33.99 12.40
CA SER A 571 12.58 -34.51 11.88
C SER A 571 12.14 -33.73 10.63
N LYS A 572 11.76 -34.50 9.61
CA LYS A 572 11.05 -33.95 8.45
C LYS A 572 9.62 -33.52 8.86
N TYR A 573 9.01 -34.24 9.78
CA TYR A 573 7.64 -34.05 10.20
C TYR A 573 7.54 -33.41 11.57
N LEU A 574 6.49 -32.60 11.78
CA LEU A 574 6.17 -32.07 13.09
C LEU A 574 5.90 -33.21 14.07
N GLN A 575 6.62 -33.18 15.18
CA GLN A 575 6.48 -34.12 16.27
C GLN A 575 5.92 -33.42 17.51
N TYR A 576 5.30 -34.19 18.40
CA TYR A 576 4.95 -33.71 19.73
C TYR A 576 5.15 -34.79 20.77
N ALA A 577 5.42 -34.35 22.01
CA ALA A 577 5.55 -35.23 23.16
C ALA A 577 4.83 -34.62 24.37
N HIS A 578 4.43 -35.49 25.30
CA HIS A 578 3.85 -35.10 26.57
C HIS A 578 4.91 -35.10 27.64
N LEU A 579 5.01 -33.98 28.35
CA LEU A 579 6.01 -33.74 29.37
C LEU A 579 5.33 -33.38 30.69
N GLU A 580 5.96 -33.76 31.81
CA GLU A 580 5.56 -33.36 33.15
C GLU A 580 6.52 -32.28 33.66
N GLU A 581 5.99 -31.25 34.35
CA GLU A 581 6.81 -30.24 35.02
C GLU A 581 7.33 -30.81 36.34
N TYR A 582 8.60 -30.61 36.60
CA TYR A 582 9.25 -30.98 37.82
C TYR A 582 9.42 -29.76 38.72
N LEU A 583 8.83 -29.79 39.93
CA LEU A 583 8.84 -28.66 40.88
C LEU A 583 9.94 -28.77 41.92
N GLU A 584 10.32 -29.99 42.28
CA GLU A 584 11.35 -30.29 43.29
C GLU A 584 12.25 -31.41 42.77
N VAL A 585 13.49 -31.07 42.47
CA VAL A 585 14.62 -31.94 42.20
C VAL A 585 14.36 -33.23 41.41
N PRO A 586 15.15 -33.56 40.42
CA PRO A 586 16.38 -32.92 39.93
C PRO A 586 16.27 -32.49 38.50
N CYS A 587 15.89 -31.25 38.31
CA CYS A 587 16.21 -30.63 37.08
C CYS A 587 17.69 -30.26 37.14
N PHE A 588 18.51 -30.98 36.47
CA PHE A 588 19.89 -31.10 36.79
C PHE A 588 20.68 -29.83 36.66
N SER A 589 21.51 -29.61 37.64
CA SER A 589 22.65 -28.74 37.71
C SER A 589 23.64 -29.06 36.58
N THR A 590 23.60 -28.24 35.56
CA THR A 590 24.79 -27.89 34.81
C THR A 590 25.43 -26.70 35.49
N ASP A 591 26.61 -26.28 35.12
CA ASP A 591 27.26 -25.04 35.58
C ASP A 591 26.45 -23.78 35.17
N LEU A 592 25.24 -23.95 34.62
CA LEU A 592 24.33 -22.89 34.14
C LEU A 592 23.38 -22.44 35.27
N LYS A 593 23.26 -21.12 35.43
CA LYS A 593 22.38 -20.51 36.42
C LYS A 593 20.90 -20.69 36.05
N VAL A 594 20.17 -21.45 36.84
CA VAL A 594 18.71 -21.55 36.75
C VAL A 594 18.09 -20.42 37.55
N THR A 595 17.08 -19.76 36.97
CA THR A 595 16.38 -18.61 37.56
C THR A 595 14.87 -18.90 37.69
N ASP A 596 14.14 -18.04 38.41
CA ASP A 596 12.69 -18.13 38.54
C ASP A 596 11.94 -17.93 37.20
N ASN A 597 12.64 -17.45 36.19
CA ASN A 597 12.12 -17.28 34.83
C ASN A 597 12.13 -18.57 34.01
N MET A 598 12.64 -19.64 34.59
CA MET A 598 12.75 -20.95 33.96
C MET A 598 11.93 -21.99 34.74
N PHE A 599 11.55 -23.03 34.07
CA PHE A 599 11.10 -24.27 34.67
C PHE A 599 11.63 -25.44 33.85
N CYS A 600 11.71 -26.59 34.44
CA CYS A 600 12.07 -27.76 33.69
C CYS A 600 10.91 -28.73 33.53
N ALA A 601 10.90 -29.41 32.40
CA ALA A 601 9.92 -30.45 32.11
C ALA A 601 10.58 -31.59 31.34
N GLY A 602 10.04 -32.79 31.51
CA GLY A 602 10.52 -33.97 30.81
C GLY A 602 9.54 -35.11 30.87
N GLY A 603 9.81 -36.17 30.16
CA GLY A 603 9.05 -37.42 30.17
C GLY A 603 10.00 -38.62 30.22
N ASP A 604 9.46 -39.85 30.37
CA ASP A 604 10.24 -41.08 30.27
C ASP A 604 10.82 -41.27 28.88
N GLY A 605 12.01 -40.71 28.61
CA GLY A 605 12.66 -40.73 27.31
C GLY A 605 12.16 -39.76 26.25
N ALA A 606 11.16 -38.91 26.60
CA ALA A 606 10.65 -37.85 25.73
C ALA A 606 11.17 -36.49 26.22
N ASP A 607 11.70 -35.68 25.33
CA ASP A 607 12.18 -34.33 25.61
C ASP A 607 12.19 -33.47 24.33
N ALA A 608 12.35 -32.17 24.50
CA ALA A 608 12.69 -31.28 23.38
C ALA A 608 14.16 -31.48 22.98
N CYS A 609 14.45 -31.32 21.70
CA CYS A 609 15.78 -31.59 21.17
C CYS A 609 16.30 -30.45 20.28
N LYS A 610 17.54 -30.55 19.79
CA LYS A 610 18.15 -29.56 18.88
C LYS A 610 17.26 -29.29 17.66
N GLY A 611 16.83 -28.03 17.51
CA GLY A 611 15.94 -27.57 16.46
C GLY A 611 14.50 -27.39 16.91
N ASP A 612 14.15 -27.76 18.18
CA ASP A 612 12.89 -27.41 18.81
C ASP A 612 12.98 -26.08 19.60
N SER A 613 14.21 -25.57 19.81
CA SER A 613 14.46 -24.27 20.47
C SER A 613 13.53 -23.17 19.97
N GLY A 614 12.92 -22.43 20.88
CA GLY A 614 11.90 -21.41 20.59
C GLY A 614 10.50 -21.97 20.39
N GLY A 615 10.34 -23.29 20.28
CA GLY A 615 9.06 -23.96 20.12
C GLY A 615 8.19 -23.95 21.38
N PRO A 616 6.89 -24.26 21.23
CA PRO A 616 5.91 -24.19 22.31
C PRO A 616 5.92 -25.41 23.24
N LEU A 617 5.72 -25.14 24.54
CA LEU A 617 5.16 -26.08 25.50
C LEU A 617 3.79 -25.55 25.93
N VAL A 618 2.72 -26.29 25.63
CA VAL A 618 1.34 -25.87 25.81
C VAL A 618 0.56 -26.76 26.80
N LEU A 619 -0.44 -26.16 27.41
CA LEU A 619 -1.36 -26.81 28.32
C LEU A 619 -2.82 -26.67 27.87
N PRO A 620 -3.66 -27.70 27.99
CA PRO A 620 -5.09 -27.54 27.83
C PRO A 620 -5.69 -26.74 29.01
N VAL A 621 -6.56 -25.80 28.72
CA VAL A 621 -7.32 -25.10 29.77
C VAL A 621 -8.39 -26.05 30.34
N VAL A 622 -8.36 -26.29 31.63
CA VAL A 622 -9.39 -27.09 32.30
C VAL A 622 -10.52 -26.14 32.68
N GLY A 623 -11.60 -26.09 31.90
CA GLY A 623 -12.82 -25.32 32.20
C GLY A 623 -14.01 -26.24 32.41
N ILE A 624 -14.91 -25.83 33.29
CA ILE A 624 -16.19 -26.55 33.54
C ILE A 624 -17.15 -26.15 32.39
N GLY A 625 -17.60 -27.12 31.60
CA GLY A 625 -18.76 -26.97 30.71
C GLY A 625 -18.53 -26.78 29.22
N SER A 626 -17.28 -26.64 28.70
CA SER A 626 -17.01 -26.60 27.26
C SER A 626 -16.39 -27.90 26.74
N PRO A 627 -16.89 -28.50 25.65
CA PRO A 627 -16.31 -29.70 25.04
C PRO A 627 -14.96 -29.43 24.38
N VAL A 628 -14.66 -28.18 24.02
CA VAL A 628 -13.41 -27.77 23.37
C VAL A 628 -12.58 -26.94 24.35
N LYS A 629 -11.40 -27.43 24.68
CA LYS A 629 -10.47 -26.77 25.62
C LYS A 629 -9.40 -26.05 24.84
N PRO A 630 -9.30 -24.70 24.92
CA PRO A 630 -8.21 -23.99 24.28
C PRO A 630 -6.88 -24.33 24.95
N TYR A 631 -5.79 -24.29 24.16
CA TYR A 631 -4.44 -24.50 24.67
C TYR A 631 -3.80 -23.15 25.01
N ARG A 632 -3.00 -23.11 26.08
CA ARG A 632 -2.22 -21.96 26.53
C ARG A 632 -0.74 -22.26 26.48
N LEU A 633 0.04 -21.26 26.07
CA LEU A 633 1.49 -21.33 26.01
C LEU A 633 2.08 -21.21 27.42
N LYS A 634 2.57 -22.30 27.98
CA LYS A 634 3.20 -22.34 29.30
C LYS A 634 4.68 -21.94 29.22
N GLY A 635 5.38 -22.49 28.23
CA GLY A 635 6.81 -22.32 28.12
C GLY A 635 7.31 -22.29 26.68
N ILE A 636 8.53 -21.77 26.53
CA ILE A 636 9.30 -21.75 25.30
C ILE A 636 10.51 -22.66 25.48
N VAL A 637 10.77 -23.56 24.55
CA VAL A 637 11.96 -24.43 24.57
C VAL A 637 13.21 -23.56 24.55
N SER A 638 14.02 -23.64 25.60
CA SER A 638 15.19 -22.81 25.77
C SER A 638 16.47 -23.63 25.64
N TRP A 639 16.82 -24.39 26.64
CA TRP A 639 18.04 -25.17 26.65
C TRP A 639 17.88 -26.52 27.37
N GLY A 640 18.79 -27.43 27.19
CA GLY A 640 18.69 -28.75 27.76
C GLY A 640 19.97 -29.55 27.62
N PRO A 641 19.96 -30.80 28.05
CA PRO A 641 21.13 -31.68 28.03
C PRO A 641 21.65 -31.89 26.60
N ALA A 642 22.92 -32.21 26.48
CA ALA A 642 23.56 -32.48 25.20
C ALA A 642 22.93 -33.71 24.48
N LYS A 643 22.41 -34.65 25.26
CA LYS A 643 21.73 -35.86 24.83
C LYS A 643 20.24 -35.74 25.10
N CYS A 644 19.45 -35.71 24.01
CA CYS A 644 17.97 -35.59 24.10
C CYS A 644 17.36 -36.89 24.60
N GLY A 645 16.30 -36.76 25.43
CA GLY A 645 15.59 -37.91 26.01
C GLY A 645 16.37 -38.63 27.08
N ASP A 646 17.36 -37.95 27.67
CA ASP A 646 18.08 -38.46 28.82
C ASP A 646 17.11 -38.65 30.00
N LYS A 647 17.23 -39.80 30.70
CA LYS A 647 16.34 -40.09 31.82
C LYS A 647 16.70 -39.30 33.07
N GLU A 648 17.97 -38.88 33.17
CA GLU A 648 18.47 -38.16 34.34
C GLU A 648 18.38 -36.64 34.16
N PHE A 649 18.43 -36.13 32.90
CA PHE A 649 18.48 -34.71 32.57
C PHE A 649 17.19 -34.28 31.85
N LYS A 650 16.61 -33.13 32.22
CA LYS A 650 15.37 -32.58 31.69
C LYS A 650 15.63 -31.26 30.98
N GLY A 651 14.82 -30.95 29.96
CA GLY A 651 14.92 -29.68 29.25
C GLY A 651 14.36 -28.51 30.08
N TYR A 652 14.95 -27.34 29.87
CA TYR A 652 14.55 -26.09 30.48
C TYR A 652 13.75 -25.22 29.50
N TYR A 653 12.76 -24.58 30.04
CA TYR A 653 11.77 -23.78 29.31
C TYR A 653 11.67 -22.40 29.94
N THR A 654 11.62 -21.36 29.11
CA THR A 654 11.31 -20.00 29.56
C THR A 654 9.86 -19.92 30.01
N LYS A 655 9.61 -19.45 31.24
CA LYS A 655 8.28 -19.35 31.85
C LYS A 655 7.51 -18.14 31.28
N VAL A 656 6.63 -18.33 30.28
CA VAL A 656 5.95 -17.25 29.57
C VAL A 656 5.13 -16.35 30.50
N GLN A 657 4.57 -16.90 31.58
CA GLN A 657 3.77 -16.14 32.54
C GLN A 657 4.52 -14.96 33.17
N ASN A 658 5.83 -15.07 33.34
CA ASN A 658 6.65 -14.02 33.93
C ASN A 658 6.82 -12.81 32.99
N TYR A 659 6.55 -12.98 31.71
CA TYR A 659 6.77 -11.98 30.67
C TYR A 659 5.50 -11.36 30.11
N LEU A 660 4.33 -11.64 30.69
CA LEU A 660 3.05 -11.18 30.13
C LEU A 660 2.95 -9.66 30.03
N ASP A 661 3.46 -8.92 31.01
CA ASP A 661 3.44 -7.45 30.98
C ASP A 661 4.36 -6.93 29.88
N TRP A 662 5.59 -7.47 29.79
CA TRP A 662 6.51 -7.12 28.71
C TRP A 662 5.94 -7.46 27.32
N ILE A 663 5.30 -8.62 27.17
CA ILE A 663 4.67 -9.03 25.91
C ILE A 663 3.58 -8.02 25.53
N ARG A 664 2.66 -7.69 26.44
CA ARG A 664 1.56 -6.75 26.19
C ARG A 664 2.06 -5.38 25.83
N GLU A 665 2.92 -4.81 26.67
CA GLU A 665 3.49 -3.48 26.42
C GLU A 665 4.27 -3.41 25.09
N THR A 666 5.00 -4.47 24.76
CA THR A 666 5.78 -4.51 23.53
C THR A 666 4.89 -4.60 22.31
N VAL A 667 3.84 -5.41 22.37
CA VAL A 667 2.86 -5.55 21.27
C VAL A 667 2.06 -4.26 21.07
N GLU A 668 1.67 -3.59 22.14
CA GLU A 668 0.92 -2.32 22.10
C GLU A 668 1.76 -1.15 21.55
N LYS A 669 3.06 -1.12 21.87
CA LYS A 669 3.98 -0.04 21.42
C LYS A 669 4.48 -0.19 19.98
N ASN A 670 4.31 -1.35 19.35
CA ASN A 670 4.88 -1.68 18.05
C ASN A 670 3.84 -2.21 17.07
#